data_29cc2311dd28548fc17cc34a4d151934
#
_entry.id   29cc2311dd28548fc17cc34a4d151934
#
_cell.length_a   1.000
_cell.length_b   1.000
_cell.length_c   1.000
_cell.angle_alpha   90.00
_cell.angle_beta   90.00
_cell.angle_gamma   90.00
#
_symmetry.space_group_name_H-M   'P 1'
#
loop_
_entity.id
_entity.type
_entity.pdbx_description
1 polymer ?
#
loop_
_entity_poly.entity_id
_entity_poly.type
_entity_poly.pdbx_seq_one_letter_code
_entity_poly.pdbx_strand_id
1 'polypeptide(L)'
;MSYAVAVRALCEFTARAGDLDLRFTPAPSGLEGMAGHAAVTGRRGPDYETEVSLSGVFGDLLVRGRADGYDPAANQLEEIKTYRGQFDSVRENHRVVHWAQAKVYGHLLCQARGLADVRVALVYYNVATEEETVLVETHQAADLAAFFQLQCERFLAWAKTELAHRQARDAALETLAFPHGEFRAGQRDLAVAVYRTARDGRCLMAQAPTGIGKTLGTIFPLLKASPGTGLDKVFFLAAKGSGRGLAVEALETINAQPAKPGLRILDLQARDKSCVHPDLACHGDSCPLARGFYDRLPQARAAALEHTRLDAPAVRATALAHDVCPYYLSQELIRWSDVVVGDYNYYYDATAMLHALTQAHQWKVAVLVDEAHNLVDRARRMYTGELDQNRLTAARLAAPKALKKSLDGLHRSWNALNKKQAERYQAYDAAPAGVLTAVQKAVAAITEFIGQTPLPQDDPLLGFYFEALHFMRLAEQFGSHALFDVTLGEAGVSSAKTPPSTLCVRNVIPAPYLAARHAAAHATVLFSGTLSPQQFYRDTLGLPKDTPWIDVAAPFKANQLAVRVVGNVSTRFRDRERSLAPIADLIARQYAERPGNYLGFLSSFDYLKRVADLMRERHPQVPIWLQTPGMDEPGRAAFLARFTETGQGVGFAVLGGAFSEGVDLPGKRLIGAFIATLGLPQVNPVNENMKRAMDLRYGEENGYDYTYLYPGMQKVVQAAGRVIRTEHDEGTVHLIDDRYRRAKVRGLLPGWWRVD
;
A
#
# COMPACT_ATOMS: atom_id res chain seq x y z
N MET A 1 -20.86 -30.21 -8.83
CA MET A 1 -19.53 -29.56 -8.96
C MET A 1 -18.65 -30.03 -7.84
N SER A 2 -17.51 -30.62 -8.11
CA SER A 2 -16.57 -31.02 -7.04
C SER A 2 -15.67 -29.86 -6.68
N TYR A 3 -15.58 -29.53 -5.40
CA TYR A 3 -14.60 -28.60 -4.87
C TYR A 3 -13.29 -29.34 -4.61
N ALA A 4 -12.17 -28.75 -4.95
CA ALA A 4 -10.87 -29.27 -4.57
C ALA A 4 -10.19 -28.34 -3.56
N VAL A 5 -9.74 -28.90 -2.43
CA VAL A 5 -9.06 -28.15 -1.38
C VAL A 5 -7.81 -28.89 -0.92
N ALA A 6 -6.72 -28.14 -0.69
CA ALA A 6 -5.53 -28.71 -0.06
C ALA A 6 -5.77 -28.95 1.43
N VAL A 7 -5.20 -30.01 2.00
CA VAL A 7 -5.29 -30.34 3.44
C VAL A 7 -4.93 -29.13 4.31
N ARG A 8 -3.84 -28.45 3.97
CA ARG A 8 -3.43 -27.24 4.70
C ARG A 8 -4.51 -26.16 4.71
N ALA A 9 -5.08 -25.85 3.55
CA ALA A 9 -6.11 -24.81 3.43
C ALA A 9 -7.40 -25.18 4.17
N LEU A 10 -7.80 -26.45 4.12
CA LEU A 10 -8.91 -26.97 4.88
C LEU A 10 -8.70 -26.74 6.39
N CYS A 11 -7.57 -27.19 6.94
CA CYS A 11 -7.27 -27.11 8.36
C CYS A 11 -7.04 -25.65 8.83
N GLU A 12 -6.38 -24.82 8.05
CA GLU A 12 -6.23 -23.40 8.36
C GLU A 12 -7.57 -22.67 8.46
N PHE A 13 -8.57 -23.11 7.71
CA PHE A 13 -9.91 -22.53 7.73
C PHE A 13 -10.81 -23.08 8.83
N THR A 14 -10.78 -24.38 9.08
CA THR A 14 -11.78 -25.07 9.91
C THR A 14 -11.30 -25.42 11.32
N ALA A 15 -9.98 -25.49 11.53
CA ALA A 15 -9.40 -26.01 12.77
C ALA A 15 -8.63 -24.98 13.61
N ARG A 16 -8.55 -23.71 13.19
CA ARG A 16 -7.94 -22.67 14.03
C ARG A 16 -8.74 -22.49 15.30
N ALA A 17 -8.03 -22.41 16.44
CA ALA A 17 -8.63 -22.23 17.76
C ALA A 17 -7.68 -21.40 18.65
N GLY A 18 -8.19 -20.88 19.77
CA GLY A 18 -7.44 -20.17 20.79
C GLY A 18 -7.15 -18.70 20.45
N ASP A 19 -6.06 -18.20 20.98
CA ASP A 19 -5.73 -16.79 21.01
C ASP A 19 -5.11 -16.28 19.69
N LEU A 20 -5.41 -15.05 19.35
CA LEU A 20 -4.56 -14.29 18.45
C LEU A 20 -3.25 -13.94 19.20
N ASP A 21 -2.13 -14.32 18.65
CA ASP A 21 -0.81 -14.03 19.21
C ASP A 21 0.14 -13.53 18.13
N LEU A 22 0.55 -12.27 18.24
CA LEU A 22 1.40 -11.58 17.29
C LEU A 22 2.75 -11.18 17.88
N ARG A 23 3.14 -11.78 18.97
CA ARG A 23 4.53 -11.65 19.46
C ARG A 23 5.47 -12.12 18.35
N PHE A 24 6.45 -11.30 18.03
CA PHE A 24 7.36 -11.64 16.94
C PHE A 24 8.30 -12.78 17.36
N THR A 25 8.32 -13.84 16.59
CA THR A 25 9.32 -14.92 16.67
C THR A 25 9.90 -15.10 15.27
N PRO A 26 11.25 -15.13 15.11
CA PRO A 26 11.87 -15.38 13.82
C PRO A 26 11.46 -16.75 13.29
N ALA A 27 10.93 -16.78 12.06
CA ALA A 27 10.65 -18.03 11.36
C ALA A 27 11.84 -18.43 10.49
N PRO A 28 12.08 -19.75 10.28
CA PRO A 28 13.01 -20.21 9.27
C PRO A 28 12.65 -19.67 7.87
N SER A 29 13.64 -19.39 7.06
CA SER A 29 13.43 -19.09 5.63
C SER A 29 12.92 -20.33 4.90
N GLY A 30 12.34 -20.15 3.70
CA GLY A 30 11.85 -21.27 2.90
C GLY A 30 12.97 -22.27 2.57
N LEU A 31 14.21 -21.81 2.31
CA LEU A 31 15.38 -22.68 2.07
C LEU A 31 15.77 -23.46 3.32
N GLU A 32 15.80 -22.81 4.49
CA GLU A 32 16.07 -23.49 5.76
C GLU A 32 14.97 -24.50 6.11
N GLY A 33 13.72 -24.17 5.80
CA GLY A 33 12.59 -25.09 5.95
C GLY A 33 12.79 -26.35 5.09
N MET A 34 13.11 -26.20 3.80
CA MET A 34 13.37 -27.31 2.90
C MET A 34 14.58 -28.15 3.37
N ALA A 35 15.67 -27.50 3.77
CA ALA A 35 16.85 -28.18 4.31
C ALA A 35 16.53 -28.96 5.60
N GLY A 36 15.71 -28.39 6.48
CA GLY A 36 15.25 -29.06 7.70
C GLY A 36 14.40 -30.29 7.42
N HIS A 37 13.47 -30.24 6.48
CA HIS A 37 12.71 -31.42 6.04
C HIS A 37 13.63 -32.50 5.51
N ALA A 38 14.59 -32.15 4.62
CA ALA A 38 15.58 -33.08 4.09
C ALA A 38 16.47 -33.70 5.20
N ALA A 39 16.85 -32.90 6.20
CA ALA A 39 17.64 -33.38 7.34
C ALA A 39 16.86 -34.41 8.18
N VAL A 40 15.59 -34.13 8.48
CA VAL A 40 14.72 -35.06 9.23
C VAL A 40 14.51 -36.36 8.44
N THR A 41 14.09 -36.26 7.16
CA THR A 41 13.83 -37.45 6.35
C THR A 41 15.11 -38.29 6.09
N GLY A 42 16.27 -37.63 5.97
CA GLY A 42 17.56 -38.31 5.82
C GLY A 42 18.03 -39.10 7.06
N ARG A 43 17.43 -38.89 8.23
CA ARG A 43 17.68 -39.64 9.48
C ARG A 43 16.80 -40.88 9.61
N ARG A 44 15.81 -41.04 8.74
CA ARG A 44 14.88 -42.18 8.78
C ARG A 44 15.45 -43.42 8.09
N GLY A 45 14.82 -44.54 8.37
CA GLY A 45 15.24 -45.83 7.79
C GLY A 45 14.98 -45.95 6.28
N PRO A 46 15.51 -46.99 5.64
CA PRO A 46 15.43 -47.14 4.16
C PRO A 46 13.98 -47.36 3.66
N ASP A 47 13.11 -47.87 4.48
CA ASP A 47 11.71 -48.14 4.13
C ASP A 47 10.78 -46.91 4.39
N TYR A 48 11.35 -45.77 4.83
CA TYR A 48 10.59 -44.55 5.09
C TYR A 48 10.15 -43.90 3.77
N GLU A 49 8.84 -43.72 3.64
CA GLU A 49 8.22 -43.08 2.48
C GLU A 49 8.16 -41.56 2.66
N THR A 50 8.79 -40.80 1.77
CA THR A 50 8.74 -39.32 1.80
C THR A 50 7.69 -38.77 0.85
N GLU A 51 7.13 -37.57 1.17
CA GLU A 51 6.22 -36.83 0.26
C GLU A 51 5.01 -37.71 -0.18
N VAL A 52 4.36 -38.38 0.76
CA VAL A 52 3.27 -39.33 0.47
C VAL A 52 2.04 -38.59 -0.05
N SER A 53 1.73 -38.76 -1.32
CA SER A 53 0.56 -38.13 -1.96
C SER A 53 -0.73 -38.81 -1.54
N LEU A 54 -1.63 -38.06 -0.93
CA LEU A 54 -2.88 -38.56 -0.37
C LEU A 54 -4.07 -37.73 -0.88
N SER A 55 -5.21 -38.40 -1.08
CA SER A 55 -6.47 -37.73 -1.43
C SER A 55 -7.67 -38.52 -0.92
N GLY A 56 -8.74 -37.82 -0.63
CA GLY A 56 -10.02 -38.39 -0.22
C GLY A 56 -11.18 -37.53 -0.67
N VAL A 57 -12.36 -38.14 -0.78
CA VAL A 57 -13.58 -37.45 -1.22
C VAL A 57 -14.58 -37.48 -0.07
N PHE A 58 -15.22 -36.35 0.20
CA PHE A 58 -16.36 -36.22 1.09
C PHE A 58 -17.47 -35.41 0.42
N GLY A 59 -18.56 -36.07 0.01
CA GLY A 59 -19.61 -35.46 -0.79
C GLY A 59 -19.02 -34.83 -2.08
N ASP A 60 -19.24 -33.52 -2.26
CA ASP A 60 -18.71 -32.75 -3.40
C ASP A 60 -17.26 -32.24 -3.20
N LEU A 61 -16.61 -32.58 -2.08
CA LEU A 61 -15.28 -32.06 -1.74
C LEU A 61 -14.19 -33.11 -1.98
N LEU A 62 -13.20 -32.76 -2.83
CA LEU A 62 -11.97 -33.48 -2.99
C LEU A 62 -10.87 -32.83 -2.12
N VAL A 63 -10.44 -33.52 -1.07
CA VAL A 63 -9.31 -33.09 -0.23
C VAL A 63 -8.06 -33.80 -0.69
N ARG A 64 -6.98 -33.06 -0.94
CA ARG A 64 -5.71 -33.62 -1.42
C ARG A 64 -4.51 -32.93 -0.80
N GLY A 65 -3.40 -33.67 -0.66
CA GLY A 65 -2.15 -33.10 -0.20
C GLY A 65 -1.03 -34.12 -0.20
N ARG A 66 0.12 -33.72 0.30
CA ARG A 66 1.28 -34.60 0.52
C ARG A 66 1.65 -34.53 1.99
N ALA A 67 1.63 -35.68 2.66
CA ALA A 67 2.21 -35.82 3.98
C ALA A 67 3.73 -35.86 3.88
N ASP A 68 4.43 -35.28 4.86
CA ASP A 68 5.90 -35.17 4.81
C ASP A 68 6.56 -36.55 4.83
N GLY A 69 6.00 -37.51 5.58
CA GLY A 69 6.50 -38.87 5.56
C GLY A 69 5.65 -39.91 6.28
N TYR A 70 5.95 -41.18 5.98
CA TYR A 70 5.34 -42.34 6.63
C TYR A 70 6.38 -43.44 6.86
N ASP A 71 6.44 -43.93 8.08
CA ASP A 71 7.23 -45.11 8.47
C ASP A 71 6.31 -46.34 8.56
N PRO A 72 6.37 -47.27 7.57
CA PRO A 72 5.54 -48.48 7.59
C PRO A 72 5.87 -49.42 8.74
N ALA A 73 7.16 -49.49 9.17
CA ALA A 73 7.57 -50.37 10.25
C ALA A 73 7.01 -49.95 11.62
N ALA A 74 6.98 -48.65 11.84
CA ALA A 74 6.39 -48.08 13.06
C ALA A 74 4.89 -47.77 12.93
N ASN A 75 4.29 -47.95 11.74
CA ASN A 75 2.95 -47.46 11.38
C ASN A 75 2.74 -45.98 11.80
N GLN A 76 3.71 -45.13 11.45
CA GLN A 76 3.76 -43.73 11.91
C GLN A 76 3.78 -42.75 10.74
N LEU A 77 2.77 -41.91 10.67
CA LEU A 77 2.72 -40.75 9.78
C LEU A 77 3.38 -39.56 10.46
N GLU A 78 4.27 -38.87 9.76
CA GLU A 78 4.98 -37.68 10.25
C GLU A 78 4.59 -36.42 9.48
N GLU A 79 4.28 -35.37 10.23
CA GLU A 79 4.15 -34.00 9.73
C GLU A 79 5.30 -33.16 10.31
N ILE A 80 6.22 -32.70 9.45
CA ILE A 80 7.46 -32.03 9.84
C ILE A 80 7.27 -30.53 9.84
N LYS A 81 7.70 -29.89 10.92
CA LYS A 81 7.65 -28.41 11.06
C LYS A 81 9.02 -27.89 11.50
N THR A 82 9.55 -26.92 10.80
CA THR A 82 10.79 -26.26 11.18
C THR A 82 10.54 -25.03 12.02
N TYR A 83 11.39 -24.76 13.01
CA TYR A 83 11.30 -23.61 13.88
C TYR A 83 12.69 -23.11 14.31
N ARG A 84 12.73 -21.93 14.93
CA ARG A 84 13.91 -21.33 15.59
C ARG A 84 13.62 -21.05 17.04
N GLY A 85 14.64 -21.13 17.90
CA GLY A 85 14.56 -20.78 19.30
C GLY A 85 14.07 -21.90 20.18
N GLN A 86 13.38 -21.57 21.28
CA GLN A 86 12.85 -22.55 22.23
C GLN A 86 11.59 -23.21 21.69
N PHE A 87 11.40 -24.51 21.94
CA PHE A 87 10.19 -25.24 21.51
C PHE A 87 8.91 -24.62 22.08
N ASP A 88 8.94 -24.12 23.31
CA ASP A 88 7.80 -23.47 23.96
C ASP A 88 7.38 -22.15 23.25
N SER A 89 8.24 -21.59 22.39
CA SER A 89 7.89 -20.45 21.53
C SER A 89 6.97 -20.84 20.36
N VAL A 90 6.84 -22.12 20.04
CA VAL A 90 5.88 -22.64 19.06
C VAL A 90 4.48 -22.55 19.67
N ARG A 91 3.70 -21.60 19.22
CA ARG A 91 2.42 -21.21 19.80
C ARG A 91 1.38 -22.32 19.72
N GLU A 92 0.53 -22.40 20.74
CA GLU A 92 -0.51 -23.41 20.83
C GLU A 92 -1.49 -23.34 19.65
N ASN A 93 -1.93 -22.14 19.26
CA ASN A 93 -2.80 -21.94 18.10
C ASN A 93 -2.20 -22.46 16.77
N HIS A 94 -0.86 -22.44 16.61
CA HIS A 94 -0.20 -23.06 15.47
C HIS A 94 -0.16 -24.59 15.61
N ARG A 95 0.13 -25.11 16.81
CA ARG A 95 0.15 -26.56 17.09
C ARG A 95 -1.20 -27.21 16.81
N VAL A 96 -2.29 -26.53 17.14
CA VAL A 96 -3.66 -27.02 16.84
C VAL A 96 -3.86 -27.22 15.34
N VAL A 97 -3.40 -26.30 14.50
CA VAL A 97 -3.48 -26.43 13.03
C VAL A 97 -2.57 -27.54 12.51
N HIS A 98 -1.35 -27.67 13.06
CA HIS A 98 -0.43 -28.74 12.67
C HIS A 98 -1.00 -30.13 13.01
N TRP A 99 -1.57 -30.30 14.20
CA TRP A 99 -2.28 -31.53 14.57
C TRP A 99 -3.47 -31.81 13.67
N ALA A 100 -4.24 -30.78 13.29
CA ALA A 100 -5.36 -30.95 12.37
C ALA A 100 -4.88 -31.45 10.99
N GLN A 101 -3.78 -30.89 10.46
CA GLN A 101 -3.16 -31.37 9.21
C GLN A 101 -2.75 -32.83 9.32
N ALA A 102 -2.01 -33.17 10.36
CA ALA A 102 -1.52 -34.53 10.59
C ALA A 102 -2.67 -35.55 10.76
N LYS A 103 -3.74 -35.18 11.50
CA LYS A 103 -4.95 -36.04 11.66
C LYS A 103 -5.71 -36.24 10.34
N VAL A 104 -5.82 -35.19 9.50
CA VAL A 104 -6.42 -35.32 8.17
C VAL A 104 -5.59 -36.24 7.29
N TYR A 105 -4.24 -36.07 7.25
CA TYR A 105 -3.37 -36.98 6.54
C TYR A 105 -3.44 -38.41 7.09
N GLY A 106 -3.53 -38.57 8.43
CA GLY A 106 -3.73 -39.88 9.08
C GLY A 106 -5.00 -40.58 8.57
N HIS A 107 -6.13 -39.86 8.49
CA HIS A 107 -7.37 -40.42 7.90
C HIS A 107 -7.15 -40.85 6.45
N LEU A 108 -6.59 -39.97 5.62
CA LEU A 108 -6.38 -40.26 4.20
C LEU A 108 -5.44 -41.46 4.00
N LEU A 109 -4.43 -41.60 4.85
CA LEU A 109 -3.52 -42.77 4.84
C LEU A 109 -4.21 -44.03 5.23
N CYS A 110 -4.99 -44.03 6.35
CA CYS A 110 -5.79 -45.18 6.80
C CYS A 110 -6.73 -45.65 5.68
N GLN A 111 -7.40 -44.73 5.02
CA GLN A 111 -8.27 -45.03 3.89
C GLN A 111 -7.50 -45.64 2.70
N ALA A 112 -6.36 -45.05 2.35
CA ALA A 112 -5.56 -45.51 1.20
C ALA A 112 -4.90 -46.89 1.42
N ARG A 113 -4.56 -47.23 2.68
CA ARG A 113 -3.77 -48.43 3.01
C ARG A 113 -4.60 -49.49 3.74
N GLY A 114 -5.88 -49.19 4.08
CA GLY A 114 -6.75 -50.15 4.85
C GLY A 114 -6.28 -50.35 6.28
N LEU A 115 -5.72 -49.31 6.94
CA LEU A 115 -5.21 -49.42 8.31
C LEU A 115 -6.33 -49.23 9.31
N ALA A 116 -6.32 -50.01 10.39
CA ALA A 116 -7.28 -49.90 11.51
C ALA A 116 -6.91 -48.77 12.47
N ASP A 117 -5.62 -48.47 12.61
CA ASP A 117 -5.07 -47.38 13.43
C ASP A 117 -3.80 -46.86 12.77
N VAL A 118 -3.32 -45.71 13.24
CA VAL A 118 -2.05 -45.12 12.84
C VAL A 118 -1.49 -44.26 13.95
N ARG A 119 -0.18 -44.23 14.10
CA ARG A 119 0.52 -43.28 14.93
C ARG A 119 0.70 -42.00 14.10
N VAL A 120 0.25 -40.89 14.64
CA VAL A 120 0.40 -39.56 14.02
C VAL A 120 1.44 -38.78 14.80
N ALA A 121 2.48 -38.33 14.16
CA ALA A 121 3.59 -37.61 14.79
C ALA A 121 3.74 -36.19 14.21
N LEU A 122 3.88 -35.20 15.10
CA LEU A 122 4.40 -33.88 14.77
C LEU A 122 5.90 -33.85 15.06
N VAL A 123 6.71 -33.67 14.04
CA VAL A 123 8.18 -33.60 14.16
C VAL A 123 8.59 -32.13 14.03
N TYR A 124 8.97 -31.53 15.13
CA TYR A 124 9.48 -30.14 15.15
C TYR A 124 11.00 -30.16 15.10
N TYR A 125 11.56 -29.63 14.01
CA TYR A 125 12.99 -29.53 13.77
C TYR A 125 13.51 -28.10 14.00
N ASN A 126 14.42 -27.95 14.97
CA ASN A 126 15.08 -26.68 15.21
C ASN A 126 16.22 -26.49 14.21
N VAL A 127 16.08 -25.51 13.30
CA VAL A 127 17.09 -25.27 12.25
C VAL A 127 18.44 -24.72 12.79
N ALA A 128 18.49 -24.26 14.04
CA ALA A 128 19.72 -23.75 14.65
C ALA A 128 20.48 -24.79 15.44
N THR A 129 19.78 -25.68 16.17
CA THR A 129 20.40 -26.73 17.01
C THR A 129 20.40 -28.10 16.34
N GLU A 130 19.66 -28.23 15.23
CA GLU A 130 19.44 -29.49 14.50
C GLU A 130 18.75 -30.60 15.32
N GLU A 131 18.08 -30.21 16.41
CA GLU A 131 17.37 -31.12 17.30
C GLU A 131 15.93 -31.34 16.83
N GLU A 132 15.43 -32.56 17.05
CA GLU A 132 14.04 -32.94 16.80
C GLU A 132 13.28 -33.06 18.11
N THR A 133 12.11 -32.42 18.18
CA THR A 133 11.09 -32.65 19.22
C THR A 133 9.91 -33.37 18.57
N VAL A 134 9.64 -34.59 19.00
CA VAL A 134 8.59 -35.43 18.39
C VAL A 134 7.44 -35.58 19.38
N LEU A 135 6.23 -35.20 18.93
CA LEU A 135 4.97 -35.40 19.65
C LEU A 135 4.17 -36.46 18.91
N VAL A 136 3.78 -37.54 19.58
CA VAL A 136 3.09 -38.69 18.97
C VAL A 136 1.75 -38.96 19.65
N GLU A 137 0.70 -39.11 18.85
CA GLU A 137 -0.62 -39.59 19.27
C GLU A 137 -0.98 -40.83 18.45
N THR A 138 -1.61 -41.84 19.08
CA THR A 138 -2.14 -42.99 18.36
C THR A 138 -3.63 -42.83 18.19
N HIS A 139 -4.13 -43.00 16.97
CA HIS A 139 -5.54 -42.80 16.64
C HIS A 139 -6.11 -44.02 15.92
N GLN A 140 -7.36 -44.35 16.26
CA GLN A 140 -8.15 -45.32 15.50
C GLN A 140 -8.61 -44.65 14.18
N ALA A 141 -8.67 -45.44 13.10
CA ALA A 141 -9.14 -44.94 11.80
C ALA A 141 -10.55 -44.33 11.87
N ALA A 142 -11.41 -44.85 12.73
CA ALA A 142 -12.77 -44.35 12.94
C ALA A 142 -12.78 -42.93 13.54
N ASP A 143 -11.88 -42.66 14.52
CA ASP A 143 -11.78 -41.34 15.14
C ASP A 143 -11.24 -40.28 14.15
N LEU A 144 -10.24 -40.68 13.36
CA LEU A 144 -9.70 -39.83 12.29
C LEU A 144 -10.74 -39.57 11.19
N ALA A 145 -11.58 -40.56 10.87
CA ALA A 145 -12.67 -40.42 9.91
C ALA A 145 -13.72 -39.40 10.42
N ALA A 146 -14.12 -39.49 11.69
CA ALA A 146 -15.05 -38.57 12.31
C ALA A 146 -14.47 -37.14 12.34
N PHE A 147 -13.16 -36.99 12.65
CA PHE A 147 -12.47 -35.69 12.60
C PHE A 147 -12.46 -35.11 11.19
N PHE A 148 -12.05 -35.89 10.19
CA PHE A 148 -12.03 -35.50 8.77
C PHE A 148 -13.42 -35.07 8.29
N GLN A 149 -14.45 -35.87 8.58
CA GLN A 149 -15.81 -35.53 8.24
C GLN A 149 -16.24 -34.19 8.81
N LEU A 150 -15.97 -33.93 10.10
CA LEU A 150 -16.30 -32.64 10.74
C LEU A 150 -15.63 -31.46 10.06
N GLN A 151 -14.33 -31.58 9.68
CA GLN A 151 -13.65 -30.49 8.94
C GLN A 151 -14.27 -30.28 7.55
N CYS A 152 -14.58 -31.36 6.85
CA CYS A 152 -15.21 -31.30 5.52
C CYS A 152 -16.63 -30.70 5.58
N GLU A 153 -17.42 -31.05 6.55
CA GLU A 153 -18.78 -30.50 6.77
C GLU A 153 -18.73 -28.99 7.01
N ARG A 154 -17.82 -28.52 7.90
CA ARG A 154 -17.60 -27.10 8.17
C ARG A 154 -17.18 -26.33 6.90
N PHE A 155 -16.28 -26.92 6.12
CA PHE A 155 -15.80 -26.31 4.88
C PHE A 155 -16.89 -26.26 3.82
N LEU A 156 -17.62 -27.36 3.60
CA LEU A 156 -18.69 -27.45 2.58
C LEU A 156 -19.86 -26.53 2.88
N ALA A 157 -20.28 -26.43 4.14
CA ALA A 157 -21.35 -25.54 4.54
C ALA A 157 -21.02 -24.09 4.13
N TRP A 158 -19.79 -23.68 4.39
CA TRP A 158 -19.30 -22.38 3.97
C TRP A 158 -19.12 -22.26 2.44
N ALA A 159 -18.47 -23.23 1.80
CA ALA A 159 -18.18 -23.19 0.37
C ALA A 159 -19.47 -23.09 -0.48
N LYS A 160 -20.54 -23.79 -0.08
CA LYS A 160 -21.84 -23.69 -0.74
C LYS A 160 -22.46 -22.31 -0.63
N THR A 161 -22.39 -21.69 0.57
CA THR A 161 -22.88 -20.32 0.78
C THR A 161 -22.12 -19.31 -0.07
N GLU A 162 -20.79 -19.46 -0.12
CA GLU A 162 -19.94 -18.56 -0.93
C GLU A 162 -20.16 -18.73 -2.43
N LEU A 163 -20.35 -19.96 -2.91
CA LEU A 163 -20.68 -20.21 -4.31
C LEU A 163 -22.04 -19.62 -4.68
N ALA A 164 -23.04 -19.83 -3.83
CA ALA A 164 -24.39 -19.27 -4.06
C ALA A 164 -24.35 -17.75 -4.12
N HIS A 165 -23.56 -17.11 -3.21
CA HIS A 165 -23.32 -15.67 -3.24
C HIS A 165 -22.68 -15.22 -4.57
N ARG A 166 -21.60 -15.87 -5.01
CA ARG A 166 -20.89 -15.54 -6.26
C ARG A 166 -21.81 -15.71 -7.50
N GLN A 167 -22.58 -16.78 -7.54
CA GLN A 167 -23.53 -17.02 -8.64
C GLN A 167 -24.62 -15.95 -8.68
N ALA A 168 -25.20 -15.60 -7.54
CA ALA A 168 -26.21 -14.53 -7.46
C ALA A 168 -25.62 -13.17 -7.83
N ARG A 169 -24.41 -12.85 -7.33
CA ARG A 169 -23.65 -11.64 -7.70
C ARG A 169 -23.43 -11.56 -9.20
N ASP A 170 -22.89 -12.61 -9.80
CA ASP A 170 -22.51 -12.61 -11.20
C ASP A 170 -23.75 -12.50 -12.12
N ALA A 171 -24.83 -13.22 -11.80
CA ALA A 171 -26.11 -13.09 -12.53
C ALA A 171 -26.68 -11.66 -12.44
N ALA A 172 -26.57 -11.01 -11.29
CA ALA A 172 -27.00 -9.62 -11.13
C ALA A 172 -26.09 -8.64 -11.88
N LEU A 173 -24.77 -8.87 -11.90
CA LEU A 173 -23.81 -8.04 -12.62
C LEU A 173 -23.98 -8.16 -14.15
N GLU A 174 -24.42 -9.30 -14.67
CA GLU A 174 -24.74 -9.46 -16.10
C GLU A 174 -25.86 -8.52 -16.56
N THR A 175 -26.84 -8.25 -15.71
CA THR A 175 -27.98 -7.38 -16.02
C THR A 175 -27.78 -5.93 -15.53
N LEU A 176 -26.65 -5.63 -14.87
CA LEU A 176 -26.38 -4.34 -14.27
C LEU A 176 -26.46 -3.21 -15.31
N ALA A 177 -27.28 -2.21 -15.06
CA ALA A 177 -27.38 -0.97 -15.84
C ALA A 177 -26.51 0.15 -15.20
N PHE A 178 -26.21 1.20 -15.98
CA PHE A 178 -25.49 2.34 -15.43
C PHE A 178 -26.39 3.10 -14.43
N PRO A 179 -25.94 3.36 -13.18
CA PRO A 179 -26.83 3.84 -12.11
C PRO A 179 -27.53 5.17 -12.34
N HIS A 180 -26.94 6.06 -13.14
CA HIS A 180 -27.52 7.38 -13.42
C HIS A 180 -28.25 7.46 -14.78
N GLY A 181 -28.52 6.32 -15.39
CA GLY A 181 -29.18 6.24 -16.70
C GLY A 181 -28.24 6.59 -17.85
N GLU A 182 -27.77 7.82 -17.94
CA GLU A 182 -26.86 8.30 -18.97
C GLU A 182 -25.45 8.58 -18.48
N PHE A 183 -24.47 8.33 -19.34
CA PHE A 183 -23.09 8.71 -19.08
C PHE A 183 -22.87 10.21 -19.31
N ARG A 184 -22.05 10.82 -18.47
CA ARG A 184 -21.54 12.17 -18.74
C ARG A 184 -20.61 12.17 -19.96
N ALA A 185 -20.40 13.34 -20.56
CA ALA A 185 -19.44 13.51 -21.65
C ALA A 185 -18.06 12.97 -21.24
N GLY A 186 -17.43 12.16 -22.09
CA GLY A 186 -16.16 11.48 -21.82
C GLY A 186 -16.24 10.28 -20.89
N GLN A 187 -17.21 10.19 -19.99
CA GLN A 187 -17.34 9.07 -19.03
C GLN A 187 -17.57 7.74 -19.74
N ARG A 188 -18.30 7.74 -20.85
CA ARG A 188 -18.56 6.53 -21.66
C ARG A 188 -17.28 5.99 -22.28
N ASP A 189 -16.41 6.86 -22.78
CA ASP A 189 -15.13 6.45 -23.40
C ASP A 189 -14.23 5.79 -22.35
N LEU A 190 -14.15 6.39 -21.14
CA LEU A 190 -13.48 5.80 -19.99
C LEU A 190 -14.06 4.41 -19.66
N ALA A 191 -15.39 4.31 -19.55
CA ALA A 191 -16.06 3.07 -19.21
C ALA A 191 -15.80 1.96 -20.24
N VAL A 192 -15.83 2.28 -21.54
CA VAL A 192 -15.52 1.33 -22.63
C VAL A 192 -14.07 0.86 -22.55
N ALA A 193 -13.12 1.78 -22.28
CA ALA A 193 -11.72 1.42 -22.17
C ALA A 193 -11.47 0.51 -20.95
N VAL A 194 -12.08 0.79 -19.80
CA VAL A 194 -11.99 -0.04 -18.59
C VAL A 194 -12.60 -1.42 -18.82
N TYR A 195 -13.78 -1.49 -19.42
CA TYR A 195 -14.43 -2.77 -19.76
C TYR A 195 -13.54 -3.65 -20.63
N ARG A 196 -12.98 -3.07 -21.71
CA ARG A 196 -12.04 -3.78 -22.61
C ARG A 196 -10.78 -4.22 -21.85
N THR A 197 -10.26 -3.39 -20.98
CA THR A 197 -9.09 -3.71 -20.15
C THR A 197 -9.33 -4.92 -19.25
N ALA A 198 -10.50 -4.96 -18.59
CA ALA A 198 -10.91 -6.11 -17.78
C ALA A 198 -11.10 -7.38 -18.62
N ARG A 199 -11.77 -7.27 -19.78
CA ARG A 199 -12.00 -8.38 -20.69
C ARG A 199 -10.69 -8.97 -21.24
N ASP A 200 -9.77 -8.10 -21.66
CA ASP A 200 -8.53 -8.47 -22.36
C ASP A 200 -7.39 -8.84 -21.38
N GLY A 201 -7.55 -8.60 -20.09
CA GLY A 201 -6.54 -8.96 -19.08
C GLY A 201 -5.25 -8.15 -19.23
N ARG A 202 -5.32 -6.81 -19.18
CA ARG A 202 -4.16 -5.94 -19.40
C ARG A 202 -4.14 -4.71 -18.49
N CYS A 203 -3.10 -3.89 -18.61
CA CYS A 203 -3.02 -2.58 -17.97
C CYS A 203 -3.69 -1.50 -18.84
N LEU A 204 -4.16 -0.41 -18.20
CA LEU A 204 -4.67 0.81 -18.84
C LEU A 204 -4.19 2.03 -18.05
N MET A 205 -3.72 3.07 -18.74
CA MET A 205 -3.57 4.41 -18.19
C MET A 205 -4.68 5.32 -18.74
N ALA A 206 -5.43 5.97 -17.85
CA ALA A 206 -6.51 6.88 -18.23
C ALA A 206 -6.30 8.27 -17.60
N GLN A 207 -5.97 9.25 -18.42
CA GLN A 207 -6.05 10.64 -18.00
C GLN A 207 -7.51 11.09 -18.12
N ALA A 208 -8.11 11.39 -16.99
CA ALA A 208 -9.53 11.68 -16.91
C ALA A 208 -9.77 12.90 -16.01
N PRO A 209 -10.27 14.01 -16.54
CA PRO A 209 -10.48 15.25 -15.79
C PRO A 209 -11.37 15.08 -14.55
N THR A 210 -11.27 16.03 -13.62
CA THR A 210 -12.21 16.10 -12.50
C THR A 210 -13.63 16.39 -13.03
N GLY A 211 -14.66 15.97 -12.30
CA GLY A 211 -16.07 16.24 -12.68
C GLY A 211 -16.72 15.21 -13.59
N ILE A 212 -15.98 14.37 -14.32
CA ILE A 212 -16.56 13.36 -15.21
C ILE A 212 -17.15 12.13 -14.49
N GLY A 213 -16.96 12.00 -13.17
CA GLY A 213 -17.39 10.82 -12.42
C GLY A 213 -16.47 9.62 -12.61
N LYS A 214 -15.15 9.81 -12.52
CA LYS A 214 -14.11 8.78 -12.67
C LYS A 214 -14.37 7.52 -11.86
N THR A 215 -14.76 7.68 -10.60
CA THR A 215 -14.95 6.57 -9.66
C THR A 215 -15.98 5.58 -10.18
N LEU A 216 -17.17 6.06 -10.50
CA LEU A 216 -18.23 5.22 -11.06
C LEU A 216 -17.90 4.78 -12.49
N GLY A 217 -17.27 5.67 -13.29
CA GLY A 217 -16.83 5.39 -14.66
C GLY A 217 -15.74 4.31 -14.76
N THR A 218 -15.08 3.96 -13.66
CA THR A 218 -14.10 2.86 -13.59
C THR A 218 -14.66 1.63 -12.87
N ILE A 219 -15.39 1.79 -11.77
CA ILE A 219 -15.95 0.68 -10.99
C ILE A 219 -17.04 -0.06 -11.78
N PHE A 220 -18.02 0.67 -12.31
CA PHE A 220 -19.16 0.08 -13.02
C PHE A 220 -18.74 -0.83 -14.18
N PRO A 221 -17.95 -0.38 -15.17
CA PRO A 221 -17.60 -1.21 -16.33
C PRO A 221 -16.75 -2.42 -15.95
N LEU A 222 -15.93 -2.31 -14.90
CA LEU A 222 -15.11 -3.42 -14.41
C LEU A 222 -15.97 -4.48 -13.75
N LEU A 223 -16.94 -4.10 -12.90
CA LEU A 223 -17.91 -5.01 -12.31
C LEU A 223 -18.80 -5.66 -13.39
N LYS A 224 -19.23 -4.90 -14.39
CA LYS A 224 -19.99 -5.40 -15.53
C LYS A 224 -19.23 -6.46 -16.35
N ALA A 225 -17.89 -6.34 -16.41
CA ALA A 225 -17.03 -7.31 -17.10
C ALA A 225 -16.73 -8.56 -16.23
N SER A 226 -16.89 -8.48 -14.90
CA SER A 226 -16.47 -9.52 -13.96
C SER A 226 -17.06 -10.91 -14.24
N PRO A 227 -18.38 -11.08 -14.53
CA PRO A 227 -18.93 -12.42 -14.81
C PRO A 227 -18.27 -13.09 -16.00
N GLY A 228 -18.11 -12.36 -17.12
CA GLY A 228 -17.51 -12.88 -18.35
C GLY A 228 -16.00 -13.16 -18.25
N THR A 229 -15.33 -12.58 -17.28
CA THR A 229 -13.89 -12.73 -17.08
C THR A 229 -13.54 -13.66 -15.92
N GLY A 230 -14.50 -14.00 -15.07
CA GLY A 230 -14.28 -14.84 -13.87
C GLY A 230 -13.39 -14.15 -12.84
N LEU A 231 -13.52 -12.85 -12.64
CA LEU A 231 -12.79 -12.13 -11.60
C LEU A 231 -13.25 -12.58 -10.20
N ASP A 232 -12.29 -12.91 -9.37
CA ASP A 232 -12.56 -13.24 -7.96
C ASP A 232 -12.80 -11.98 -7.14
N LYS A 233 -12.02 -10.92 -7.35
CA LYS A 233 -12.03 -9.70 -6.53
C LYS A 233 -11.65 -8.45 -7.31
N VAL A 234 -12.13 -7.31 -6.82
CA VAL A 234 -11.73 -5.99 -7.27
C VAL A 234 -11.07 -5.25 -6.11
N PHE A 235 -9.88 -4.70 -6.33
CA PHE A 235 -9.21 -3.83 -5.37
C PHE A 235 -9.27 -2.38 -5.87
N PHE A 236 -9.96 -1.51 -5.11
CA PHE A 236 -9.96 -0.07 -5.36
C PHE A 236 -8.98 0.61 -4.42
N LEU A 237 -7.92 1.16 -4.97
CA LEU A 237 -6.81 1.73 -4.20
C LEU A 237 -6.75 3.23 -4.37
N ALA A 238 -6.78 3.97 -3.27
CA ALA A 238 -6.73 5.41 -3.25
C ALA A 238 -5.65 5.95 -2.31
N ALA A 239 -5.03 7.07 -2.69
CA ALA A 239 -4.00 7.72 -1.89
C ALA A 239 -4.52 8.39 -0.61
N LYS A 240 -5.82 8.74 -0.58
CA LYS A 240 -6.46 9.53 0.49
C LYS A 240 -7.80 8.94 0.91
N GLY A 241 -8.20 9.20 2.15
CA GLY A 241 -9.47 8.74 2.71
C GLY A 241 -10.71 9.24 1.93
N SER A 242 -10.67 10.48 1.41
CA SER A 242 -11.77 11.03 0.60
C SER A 242 -12.03 10.22 -0.69
N GLY A 243 -10.99 9.76 -1.37
CA GLY A 243 -11.14 8.90 -2.55
C GLY A 243 -11.76 7.54 -2.21
N ARG A 244 -11.41 6.98 -1.03
CA ARG A 244 -12.02 5.73 -0.54
C ARG A 244 -13.50 5.90 -0.22
N GLY A 245 -13.89 6.99 0.44
CA GLY A 245 -15.29 7.31 0.71
C GLY A 245 -16.13 7.36 -0.57
N LEU A 246 -15.65 8.07 -1.59
CA LEU A 246 -16.31 8.14 -2.91
C LEU A 246 -16.44 6.76 -3.59
N ALA A 247 -15.46 5.87 -3.42
CA ALA A 247 -15.55 4.52 -3.96
C ALA A 247 -16.62 3.68 -3.25
N VAL A 248 -16.69 3.76 -1.91
CA VAL A 248 -17.72 3.08 -1.13
C VAL A 248 -19.10 3.57 -1.51
N GLU A 249 -19.33 4.89 -1.62
CA GLU A 249 -20.59 5.49 -2.04
C GLU A 249 -20.99 5.06 -3.45
N ALA A 250 -20.05 5.01 -4.40
CA ALA A 250 -20.30 4.53 -5.76
C ALA A 250 -20.73 3.04 -5.78
N LEU A 251 -20.08 2.21 -4.96
CA LEU A 251 -20.40 0.79 -4.81
C LEU A 251 -21.77 0.57 -4.15
N GLU A 252 -22.13 1.38 -3.16
CA GLU A 252 -23.48 1.38 -2.56
C GLU A 252 -24.56 1.77 -3.58
N THR A 253 -24.27 2.79 -4.40
CA THR A 253 -25.17 3.18 -5.51
C THR A 253 -25.38 2.02 -6.48
N ILE A 254 -24.36 1.21 -6.75
CA ILE A 254 -24.47 -0.01 -7.56
C ILE A 254 -25.30 -1.08 -6.84
N ASN A 255 -25.07 -1.32 -5.56
CA ASN A 255 -25.84 -2.29 -4.77
C ASN A 255 -27.33 -1.92 -4.64
N ALA A 256 -27.67 -0.63 -4.69
CA ALA A 256 -29.04 -0.13 -4.63
C ALA A 256 -29.79 -0.29 -5.95
N GLN A 257 -29.15 -0.73 -7.04
CA GLN A 257 -29.79 -0.96 -8.35
C GLN A 257 -30.84 -2.08 -8.26
N PRO A 258 -31.85 -2.10 -9.17
CA PRO A 258 -32.87 -3.17 -9.21
C PRO A 258 -32.27 -4.57 -9.33
N ALA A 259 -31.13 -4.72 -10.00
CA ALA A 259 -30.38 -5.98 -10.10
C ALA A 259 -29.87 -6.52 -8.76
N LYS A 260 -29.71 -5.65 -7.75
CA LYS A 260 -29.24 -5.99 -6.40
C LYS A 260 -28.07 -6.98 -6.37
N PRO A 261 -26.88 -6.59 -6.89
CA PRO A 261 -25.75 -7.52 -6.97
C PRO A 261 -25.26 -8.01 -5.61
N GLY A 262 -25.63 -7.35 -4.52
CA GLY A 262 -25.28 -7.75 -3.17
C GLY A 262 -23.79 -7.80 -2.90
N LEU A 263 -23.02 -6.92 -3.55
CA LEU A 263 -21.57 -6.84 -3.40
C LEU A 263 -21.20 -6.63 -1.94
N ARG A 264 -20.30 -7.45 -1.44
CA ARG A 264 -19.66 -7.28 -0.13
C ARG A 264 -18.48 -6.31 -0.28
N ILE A 265 -18.61 -5.12 0.27
CA ILE A 265 -17.70 -3.99 0.12
C ILE A 265 -16.94 -3.79 1.42
N LEU A 266 -15.63 -4.03 1.41
CA LEU A 266 -14.76 -3.85 2.58
C LEU A 266 -13.90 -2.60 2.43
N ASP A 267 -13.99 -1.65 3.38
CA ASP A 267 -13.05 -0.52 3.50
C ASP A 267 -11.98 -0.83 4.54
N LEU A 268 -10.76 -1.13 4.07
CA LEU A 268 -9.62 -1.46 4.93
C LEU A 268 -9.06 -0.22 5.62
N GLN A 269 -8.97 -0.27 6.94
CA GLN A 269 -8.36 0.76 7.76
C GLN A 269 -7.03 0.28 8.35
N ALA A 270 -6.10 1.22 8.56
CA ALA A 270 -4.86 0.95 9.26
C ALA A 270 -5.11 0.58 10.73
N ARG A 271 -4.18 -0.17 11.32
CA ARG A 271 -4.30 -0.68 12.69
C ARG A 271 -4.53 0.43 13.73
N ASP A 272 -3.79 1.52 13.61
CA ASP A 272 -3.88 2.68 14.51
C ASP A 272 -5.27 3.32 14.56
N LYS A 273 -6.04 3.21 13.46
CA LYS A 273 -7.43 3.70 13.36
C LYS A 273 -8.48 2.69 13.79
N SER A 274 -8.17 1.39 13.74
CA SER A 274 -9.11 0.31 14.02
C SER A 274 -8.95 -0.29 15.41
N CYS A 275 -7.75 -0.20 16.00
CA CYS A 275 -7.44 -0.79 17.28
C CYS A 275 -8.25 -0.12 18.41
N VAL A 276 -8.84 -0.95 19.28
CA VAL A 276 -9.62 -0.51 20.45
C VAL A 276 -8.71 -0.32 21.66
N HIS A 277 -7.61 -1.06 21.72
CA HIS A 277 -6.66 -1.07 22.83
C HIS A 277 -5.24 -0.80 22.31
N PRO A 278 -4.93 0.43 21.86
CA PRO A 278 -3.65 0.75 21.21
C PRO A 278 -2.44 0.54 22.14
N ASP A 279 -2.64 0.65 23.45
CA ASP A 279 -1.61 0.52 24.46
C ASP A 279 -1.35 -0.94 24.89
N LEU A 280 -2.15 -1.90 24.41
CA LEU A 280 -1.99 -3.31 24.74
C LEU A 280 -1.27 -4.08 23.64
N ALA A 281 -0.46 -5.06 24.03
CA ALA A 281 0.18 -5.96 23.08
C ALA A 281 -0.86 -6.94 22.49
N CYS A 282 -0.67 -7.30 21.21
CA CYS A 282 -1.63 -8.14 20.46
C CYS A 282 -1.42 -9.65 20.75
N HIS A 283 -1.73 -10.09 21.95
CA HIS A 283 -1.80 -11.50 22.36
C HIS A 283 -2.80 -11.70 23.50
N GLY A 284 -3.29 -12.93 23.70
CA GLY A 284 -4.36 -13.24 24.63
C GLY A 284 -4.08 -12.90 26.09
N ASP A 285 -2.81 -12.91 26.51
CA ASP A 285 -2.43 -12.55 27.89
C ASP A 285 -2.59 -11.05 28.18
N SER A 286 -2.53 -10.19 27.14
CA SER A 286 -2.57 -8.74 27.27
C SER A 286 -3.87 -8.12 26.78
N CYS A 287 -4.37 -8.53 25.60
CA CYS A 287 -5.53 -7.92 24.97
C CYS A 287 -6.77 -8.83 25.06
N PRO A 288 -7.89 -8.37 25.65
CA PRO A 288 -9.10 -9.19 25.78
C PRO A 288 -9.71 -9.58 24.44
N LEU A 289 -9.57 -8.74 23.39
CA LEU A 289 -10.06 -9.04 22.05
C LEU A 289 -9.13 -9.99 21.25
N ALA A 290 -7.94 -10.29 21.77
CA ALA A 290 -7.05 -11.30 21.23
C ALA A 290 -7.25 -12.68 21.89
N ARG A 291 -7.70 -12.70 23.15
CA ARG A 291 -7.98 -13.95 23.89
C ARG A 291 -9.14 -14.69 23.25
N GLY A 292 -8.98 -15.97 22.90
CA GLY A 292 -9.99 -16.81 22.24
C GLY A 292 -10.48 -16.23 20.91
N PHE A 293 -9.66 -15.45 20.23
CA PHE A 293 -10.04 -14.80 18.97
C PHE A 293 -10.53 -15.79 17.92
N TYR A 294 -9.76 -16.87 17.71
CA TYR A 294 -10.08 -17.86 16.67
C TYR A 294 -11.32 -18.71 17.01
N ASP A 295 -11.66 -18.85 18.28
CA ASP A 295 -12.86 -19.58 18.72
C ASP A 295 -14.14 -18.80 18.40
N ARG A 296 -14.07 -17.46 18.46
CA ARG A 296 -15.20 -16.55 18.19
C ARG A 296 -15.23 -16.03 16.74
N LEU A 297 -14.12 -16.12 16.02
CA LEU A 297 -13.99 -15.62 14.65
C LEU A 297 -15.04 -16.18 13.67
N PRO A 298 -15.41 -17.48 13.69
CA PRO A 298 -16.41 -17.99 12.76
C PRO A 298 -17.77 -17.30 12.89
N GLN A 299 -18.23 -17.04 14.12
CA GLN A 299 -19.50 -16.35 14.39
C GLN A 299 -19.41 -14.87 14.01
N ALA A 300 -18.33 -14.18 14.40
CA ALA A 300 -18.08 -12.79 14.04
C ALA A 300 -18.04 -12.59 12.51
N ARG A 301 -17.40 -13.53 11.81
CA ARG A 301 -17.35 -13.54 10.35
C ARG A 301 -18.72 -13.74 9.73
N ALA A 302 -19.50 -14.72 10.22
CA ALA A 302 -20.85 -14.98 9.73
C ALA A 302 -21.75 -13.75 9.88
N ALA A 303 -21.75 -13.13 11.05
CA ALA A 303 -22.50 -11.90 11.32
C ALA A 303 -22.04 -10.73 10.43
N ALA A 304 -20.72 -10.57 10.20
CA ALA A 304 -20.21 -9.54 9.29
C ALA A 304 -20.72 -9.73 7.86
N LEU A 305 -20.79 -10.97 7.38
CA LEU A 305 -21.19 -11.28 5.99
C LEU A 305 -22.71 -11.13 5.73
N GLU A 306 -23.53 -10.87 6.75
CA GLU A 306 -24.92 -10.43 6.60
C GLU A 306 -25.01 -8.99 6.07
N HIS A 307 -23.91 -8.21 6.18
CA HIS A 307 -23.82 -6.85 5.70
C HIS A 307 -23.11 -6.79 4.33
N THR A 308 -23.64 -5.97 3.43
CA THR A 308 -22.98 -5.65 2.15
C THR A 308 -21.94 -4.55 2.30
N ARG A 309 -22.08 -3.66 3.27
CA ARG A 309 -21.14 -2.59 3.60
C ARG A 309 -20.35 -2.94 4.86
N LEU A 310 -19.05 -3.18 4.69
CA LEU A 310 -18.10 -3.54 5.74
C LEU A 310 -17.09 -2.40 5.94
N ASP A 311 -17.60 -1.20 6.25
CA ASP A 311 -16.77 -0.05 6.61
C ASP A 311 -16.28 -0.13 8.08
N ALA A 312 -15.42 0.81 8.47
CA ALA A 312 -14.83 0.80 9.80
C ALA A 312 -15.85 0.78 10.95
N PRO A 313 -16.97 1.56 10.92
CA PRO A 313 -18.01 1.47 11.93
C PRO A 313 -18.70 0.11 11.98
N ALA A 314 -19.09 -0.45 10.83
CA ALA A 314 -19.78 -1.73 10.74
C ALA A 314 -18.89 -2.91 11.22
N VAL A 315 -17.65 -2.96 10.74
CA VAL A 315 -16.67 -3.97 11.19
C VAL A 315 -16.39 -3.85 12.69
N ARG A 316 -16.24 -2.62 13.21
CA ARG A 316 -16.03 -2.38 14.63
C ARG A 316 -17.23 -2.84 15.47
N ALA A 317 -18.45 -2.52 15.07
CA ALA A 317 -19.67 -2.91 15.78
C ALA A 317 -19.80 -4.44 15.85
N THR A 318 -19.63 -5.12 14.71
CA THR A 318 -19.67 -6.59 14.65
C THR A 318 -18.55 -7.22 15.47
N ALA A 319 -17.32 -6.69 15.36
CA ALA A 319 -16.19 -7.21 16.12
C ALA A 319 -16.41 -7.13 17.63
N LEU A 320 -16.91 -6.00 18.14
CA LEU A 320 -17.18 -5.80 19.56
C LEU A 320 -18.37 -6.64 20.06
N ALA A 321 -19.39 -6.84 19.23
CA ALA A 321 -20.52 -7.72 19.56
C ALA A 321 -20.10 -9.19 19.74
N HIS A 322 -18.98 -9.59 19.17
CA HIS A 322 -18.43 -10.94 19.26
C HIS A 322 -17.09 -11.01 20.00
N ASP A 323 -16.69 -9.96 20.73
CA ASP A 323 -15.43 -9.86 21.49
C ASP A 323 -14.17 -10.22 20.68
N VAL A 324 -14.10 -9.85 19.39
CA VAL A 324 -12.92 -10.04 18.54
C VAL A 324 -12.28 -8.71 18.14
N CYS A 325 -11.01 -8.76 17.77
CA CYS A 325 -10.29 -7.56 17.33
C CYS A 325 -10.82 -7.03 15.98
N PRO A 326 -11.29 -5.77 15.88
CA PRO A 326 -11.83 -5.21 14.63
C PRO A 326 -10.81 -5.20 13.49
N TYR A 327 -9.54 -4.89 13.79
CA TYR A 327 -8.48 -4.87 12.77
C TYR A 327 -8.26 -6.25 12.16
N TYR A 328 -8.14 -7.30 13.00
CA TYR A 328 -7.92 -8.66 12.49
C TYR A 328 -9.18 -9.29 11.89
N LEU A 329 -10.37 -8.91 12.35
CA LEU A 329 -11.61 -9.27 11.66
C LEU A 329 -11.64 -8.67 10.25
N SER A 330 -11.25 -7.38 10.08
CA SER A 330 -11.20 -6.77 8.75
C SER A 330 -10.23 -7.48 7.80
N GLN A 331 -9.09 -7.96 8.29
CA GLN A 331 -8.15 -8.75 7.49
C GLN A 331 -8.71 -10.12 7.10
N GLU A 332 -9.43 -10.78 8.00
CA GLU A 332 -10.13 -12.03 7.68
C GLU A 332 -11.18 -11.79 6.59
N LEU A 333 -11.97 -10.71 6.69
CA LEU A 333 -13.03 -10.37 5.75
C LEU A 333 -12.57 -10.08 4.32
N ILE A 334 -11.26 -9.84 4.08
CA ILE A 334 -10.71 -9.69 2.72
C ILE A 334 -11.04 -10.92 1.86
N ARG A 335 -10.97 -12.12 2.43
CA ARG A 335 -11.21 -13.36 1.70
C ARG A 335 -12.67 -13.47 1.21
N TRP A 336 -13.58 -12.84 1.91
CA TRP A 336 -15.03 -12.94 1.72
C TRP A 336 -15.64 -11.74 0.98
N SER A 337 -14.87 -10.68 0.79
CA SER A 337 -15.35 -9.47 0.13
C SER A 337 -15.15 -9.55 -1.38
N ASP A 338 -16.10 -9.02 -2.14
CA ASP A 338 -16.04 -8.92 -3.60
C ASP A 338 -15.18 -7.72 -4.03
N VAL A 339 -15.34 -6.61 -3.31
CA VAL A 339 -14.58 -5.38 -3.53
C VAL A 339 -13.89 -4.96 -2.25
N VAL A 340 -12.58 -4.75 -2.33
CA VAL A 340 -11.78 -4.23 -1.21
C VAL A 340 -11.29 -2.84 -1.57
N VAL A 341 -11.68 -1.86 -0.77
CA VAL A 341 -11.25 -0.47 -0.88
C VAL A 341 -10.14 -0.23 0.13
N GLY A 342 -9.02 0.38 -0.27
CA GLY A 342 -7.89 0.57 0.64
C GLY A 342 -6.86 1.59 0.15
N ASP A 343 -5.79 1.76 0.94
CA ASP A 343 -4.61 2.55 0.54
C ASP A 343 -3.72 1.73 -0.42
N TYR A 344 -2.90 2.42 -1.23
CA TYR A 344 -1.94 1.79 -2.15
C TYR A 344 -1.03 0.78 -1.46
N ASN A 345 -0.64 1.02 -0.20
CA ASN A 345 0.27 0.16 0.55
C ASN A 345 -0.24 -1.28 0.64
N TYR A 346 -1.56 -1.48 0.70
CA TYR A 346 -2.13 -2.83 0.81
C TYR A 346 -1.82 -3.74 -0.39
N TYR A 347 -1.52 -3.16 -1.57
CA TYR A 347 -1.19 -3.95 -2.78
C TYR A 347 0.23 -3.71 -3.30
N TYR A 348 0.76 -2.49 -3.18
CA TYR A 348 2.03 -2.09 -3.81
C TYR A 348 3.23 -2.10 -2.87
N ASP A 349 3.08 -2.11 -1.55
CA ASP A 349 4.20 -2.15 -0.60
C ASP A 349 5.01 -3.45 -0.70
N ALA A 350 6.23 -3.45 -0.19
CA ALA A 350 7.09 -4.64 -0.14
C ALA A 350 6.45 -5.81 0.64
N THR A 351 5.66 -5.49 1.67
CA THR A 351 4.93 -6.45 2.53
C THR A 351 3.41 -6.41 2.30
N ALA A 352 2.99 -6.06 1.10
CA ALA A 352 1.59 -5.83 0.75
C ALA A 352 0.71 -7.07 0.93
N MET A 353 -0.25 -6.97 1.85
CA MET A 353 -1.14 -8.06 2.23
C MET A 353 -2.05 -8.51 1.08
N LEU A 354 -2.68 -7.58 0.35
CA LEU A 354 -3.58 -7.94 -0.76
C LEU A 354 -2.83 -8.66 -1.88
N HIS A 355 -1.60 -8.22 -2.18
CA HIS A 355 -0.77 -8.91 -3.16
C HIS A 355 -0.36 -10.31 -2.68
N ALA A 356 0.05 -10.44 -1.41
CA ALA A 356 0.40 -11.75 -0.84
C ALA A 356 -0.78 -12.72 -0.87
N LEU A 357 -1.98 -12.26 -0.51
CA LEU A 357 -3.21 -13.05 -0.60
C LEU A 357 -3.57 -13.41 -2.05
N THR A 358 -3.39 -12.49 -2.99
CA THR A 358 -3.60 -12.75 -4.43
C THR A 358 -2.74 -13.92 -4.90
N GLN A 359 -1.45 -13.92 -4.54
CA GLN A 359 -0.53 -15.00 -4.90
C GLN A 359 -0.87 -16.32 -4.17
N ALA A 360 -1.11 -16.25 -2.86
CA ALA A 360 -1.36 -17.45 -2.04
C ALA A 360 -2.65 -18.18 -2.45
N HIS A 361 -3.69 -17.44 -2.82
CA HIS A 361 -4.98 -18.00 -3.22
C HIS A 361 -5.17 -18.08 -4.74
N GLN A 362 -4.18 -17.64 -5.53
CA GLN A 362 -4.25 -17.59 -6.99
C GLN A 362 -5.49 -16.84 -7.49
N TRP A 363 -5.88 -15.76 -6.79
CA TRP A 363 -7.04 -14.97 -7.17
C TRP A 363 -6.83 -14.25 -8.50
N LYS A 364 -7.85 -14.29 -9.34
CA LYS A 364 -7.94 -13.44 -10.52
C LYS A 364 -8.49 -12.08 -10.11
N VAL A 365 -7.61 -11.09 -9.96
CA VAL A 365 -7.97 -9.79 -9.42
C VAL A 365 -7.90 -8.68 -10.45
N ALA A 366 -8.75 -7.67 -10.31
CA ALA A 366 -8.60 -6.40 -11.00
C ALA A 366 -8.27 -5.29 -9.99
N VAL A 367 -7.33 -4.42 -10.36
CA VAL A 367 -6.85 -3.33 -9.50
C VAL A 367 -7.17 -1.99 -10.14
N LEU A 368 -7.94 -1.16 -9.43
CA LEU A 368 -8.23 0.22 -9.76
C LEU A 368 -7.36 1.15 -8.92
N VAL A 369 -6.59 2.02 -9.54
CA VAL A 369 -5.66 2.94 -8.87
C VAL A 369 -6.13 4.37 -9.10
N ASP A 370 -6.81 4.94 -8.12
CA ASP A 370 -7.29 6.32 -8.15
C ASP A 370 -6.18 7.32 -7.85
N GLU A 371 -6.20 8.47 -8.51
CA GLU A 371 -5.15 9.48 -8.43
C GLU A 371 -3.74 8.88 -8.60
N ALA A 372 -3.60 8.02 -9.61
CA ALA A 372 -2.43 7.18 -9.87
C ALA A 372 -1.10 7.96 -10.04
N HIS A 373 -1.17 9.27 -10.31
CA HIS A 373 0.00 10.14 -10.31
C HIS A 373 0.77 10.14 -8.98
N ASN A 374 0.06 9.89 -7.85
CA ASN A 374 0.67 9.80 -6.53
C ASN A 374 1.46 8.49 -6.32
N LEU A 375 1.20 7.47 -7.13
CA LEU A 375 1.83 6.15 -6.94
C LEU A 375 3.34 6.21 -7.15
N VAL A 376 3.86 7.10 -8.02
CA VAL A 376 5.31 7.25 -8.26
C VAL A 376 6.04 7.59 -6.96
N ASP A 377 5.64 8.67 -6.29
CA ASP A 377 6.29 9.12 -5.06
C ASP A 377 5.99 8.21 -3.86
N ARG A 378 4.80 7.59 -3.84
CA ARG A 378 4.46 6.60 -2.81
C ARG A 378 5.32 5.36 -2.95
N ALA A 379 5.48 4.83 -4.15
CA ALA A 379 6.31 3.66 -4.41
C ALA A 379 7.79 3.94 -4.15
N ARG A 380 8.32 5.10 -4.52
CA ARG A 380 9.67 5.50 -4.11
C ARG A 380 9.86 5.36 -2.60
N ARG A 381 8.91 5.85 -1.80
CA ARG A 381 8.97 5.74 -0.32
C ARG A 381 8.80 4.32 0.19
N MET A 382 7.90 3.51 -0.40
CA MET A 382 7.69 2.10 -0.03
C MET A 382 8.95 1.25 -0.18
N TYR A 383 9.77 1.58 -1.18
CA TYR A 383 11.00 0.85 -1.51
C TYR A 383 12.28 1.62 -1.16
N THR A 384 12.19 2.57 -0.23
CA THR A 384 13.32 3.26 0.39
C THR A 384 13.49 2.75 1.82
N GLY A 385 14.70 2.30 2.16
CA GLY A 385 15.07 1.86 3.51
C GLY A 385 16.07 2.81 4.13
N GLU A 386 15.80 3.25 5.35
CA GLU A 386 16.67 4.16 6.10
C GLU A 386 17.08 3.53 7.42
N LEU A 387 18.33 3.77 7.85
CA LEU A 387 18.83 3.43 9.17
C LEU A 387 19.38 4.70 9.83
N ASP A 388 18.86 5.03 11.01
CA ASP A 388 19.34 6.15 11.83
C ASP A 388 20.35 5.65 12.89
N GLN A 389 21.54 6.25 12.92
CA GLN A 389 22.57 5.90 13.85
C GLN A 389 22.18 6.19 15.32
N ASN A 390 21.28 7.15 15.57
CA ASN A 390 20.75 7.39 16.92
C ASN A 390 19.90 6.21 17.38
N ARG A 391 19.11 5.60 16.50
CA ARG A 391 18.34 4.39 16.81
C ARG A 391 19.24 3.19 17.08
N LEU A 392 20.32 3.03 16.31
CA LEU A 392 21.36 2.05 16.64
C LEU A 392 21.95 2.29 18.03
N THR A 393 22.19 3.54 18.41
CA THR A 393 22.72 3.88 19.72
C THR A 393 21.75 3.53 20.84
N ALA A 394 20.46 3.83 20.67
CA ALA A 394 19.40 3.43 21.61
C ALA A 394 19.30 1.90 21.74
N ALA A 395 19.31 1.18 20.62
CA ALA A 395 19.31 -0.27 20.58
C ALA A 395 20.55 -0.87 21.30
N ARG A 396 21.73 -0.30 21.11
CA ARG A 396 22.97 -0.71 21.79
C ARG A 396 22.92 -0.52 23.31
N LEU A 397 22.28 0.55 23.78
CA LEU A 397 22.11 0.81 25.22
C LEU A 397 21.14 -0.20 25.85
N ALA A 398 20.05 -0.51 25.19
CA ALA A 398 19.05 -1.49 25.64
C ALA A 398 19.54 -2.95 25.50
N ALA A 399 20.48 -3.21 24.60
CA ALA A 399 20.89 -4.57 24.23
C ALA A 399 21.51 -5.37 25.35
N PRO A 400 21.21 -6.66 25.52
CA PRO A 400 21.84 -7.58 26.41
C PRO A 400 23.32 -7.83 26.02
N LYS A 401 24.12 -8.31 27.01
CA LYS A 401 25.56 -8.53 26.82
C LYS A 401 25.92 -9.38 25.61
N ALA A 402 25.09 -10.38 25.29
CA ALA A 402 25.29 -11.28 24.14
C ALA A 402 25.34 -10.54 22.80
N LEU A 403 24.58 -9.46 22.64
CA LEU A 403 24.48 -8.70 21.38
C LEU A 403 25.48 -7.55 21.27
N LYS A 404 26.12 -7.16 22.35
CA LYS A 404 27.00 -5.98 22.36
C LYS A 404 28.12 -6.06 21.34
N LYS A 405 28.75 -7.21 21.18
CA LYS A 405 29.89 -7.40 20.26
C LYS A 405 29.47 -7.11 18.79
N SER A 406 28.33 -7.60 18.34
CA SER A 406 27.84 -7.38 16.97
C SER A 406 27.35 -5.95 16.75
N LEU A 407 26.60 -5.38 17.69
CA LEU A 407 26.13 -4.00 17.61
C LEU A 407 27.29 -2.98 17.70
N ASP A 408 28.30 -3.23 18.53
CA ASP A 408 29.52 -2.42 18.59
C ASP A 408 30.34 -2.55 17.30
N GLY A 409 30.34 -3.73 16.69
CA GLY A 409 30.94 -3.95 15.37
C GLY A 409 30.28 -3.10 14.30
N LEU A 410 28.96 -3.11 14.25
CA LEU A 410 28.19 -2.26 13.35
C LEU A 410 28.47 -0.78 13.59
N HIS A 411 28.42 -0.33 14.85
CA HIS A 411 28.68 1.05 15.20
C HIS A 411 30.08 1.52 14.77
N ARG A 412 31.12 0.68 14.95
CA ARG A 412 32.49 0.99 14.49
C ARG A 412 32.58 1.09 12.97
N SER A 413 31.99 0.14 12.25
CA SER A 413 31.97 0.14 10.78
C SER A 413 31.27 1.37 10.22
N TRP A 414 30.15 1.74 10.83
CA TRP A 414 29.38 2.92 10.46
C TRP A 414 30.16 4.23 10.72
N ASN A 415 30.78 4.36 11.91
CA ASN A 415 31.64 5.51 12.22
C ASN A 415 32.84 5.62 11.28
N ALA A 416 33.40 4.50 10.81
CA ALA A 416 34.49 4.48 9.84
C ALA A 416 34.03 5.01 8.46
N LEU A 417 32.78 4.73 8.07
CA LEU A 417 32.17 5.31 6.88
C LEU A 417 31.96 6.82 7.05
N ASN A 418 31.36 7.26 8.17
CA ASN A 418 31.12 8.68 8.43
C ASN A 418 32.43 9.52 8.40
N LYS A 419 33.53 8.98 8.94
CA LYS A 419 34.83 9.66 8.94
C LYS A 419 35.43 9.85 7.55
N LYS A 420 35.05 9.02 6.57
CA LYS A 420 35.52 9.12 5.18
C LYS A 420 34.69 10.08 4.35
N GLN A 421 33.54 10.51 4.86
CA GLN A 421 32.63 11.37 4.14
C GLN A 421 33.13 12.83 4.19
N ALA A 422 33.31 13.45 3.02
CA ALA A 422 33.81 14.80 2.91
C ALA A 422 32.71 15.87 3.07
N GLU A 423 31.48 15.54 2.65
CA GLU A 423 30.34 16.45 2.65
C GLU A 423 29.23 15.95 3.57
N ARG A 424 28.32 16.84 3.97
CA ARG A 424 27.16 16.47 4.79
C ARG A 424 26.28 15.38 4.14
N TYR A 425 26.15 15.40 2.83
CA TYR A 425 25.45 14.40 2.04
C TYR A 425 26.38 13.81 0.99
N GLN A 426 26.43 12.50 0.90
CA GLN A 426 27.20 11.80 -0.13
C GLN A 426 26.42 10.61 -0.64
N ALA A 427 26.29 10.50 -1.96
CA ALA A 427 25.79 9.31 -2.64
C ALA A 427 26.96 8.43 -3.08
N TYR A 428 26.72 7.12 -3.11
CA TYR A 428 27.69 6.10 -3.50
C TYR A 428 27.10 5.27 -4.65
N ASP A 429 27.93 4.94 -5.63
CA ASP A 429 27.54 4.13 -6.79
C ASP A 429 27.23 2.67 -6.42
N ALA A 430 27.77 2.21 -5.30
CA ALA A 430 27.52 0.91 -4.73
C ALA A 430 27.39 1.00 -3.21
N ALA A 431 26.55 0.17 -2.63
CA ALA A 431 26.41 0.11 -1.18
C ALA A 431 27.72 -0.36 -0.51
N PRO A 432 28.27 0.38 0.50
CA PRO A 432 29.56 0.05 1.10
C PRO A 432 29.55 -1.32 1.79
N ALA A 433 30.26 -2.30 1.22
CA ALA A 433 30.23 -3.70 1.64
C ALA A 433 30.55 -3.89 3.12
N GLY A 434 31.49 -3.10 3.69
CA GLY A 434 31.88 -3.21 5.11
C GLY A 434 30.72 -2.88 6.07
N VAL A 435 29.89 -1.89 5.75
CA VAL A 435 28.73 -1.54 6.56
C VAL A 435 27.60 -2.55 6.35
N LEU A 436 27.32 -2.96 5.11
CA LEU A 436 26.30 -3.98 4.84
C LEU A 436 26.60 -5.30 5.56
N THR A 437 27.83 -5.78 5.50
CA THR A 437 28.26 -6.99 6.24
C THR A 437 28.08 -6.82 7.76
N ALA A 438 28.36 -5.62 8.28
CA ALA A 438 28.17 -5.35 9.71
C ALA A 438 26.68 -5.31 10.09
N VAL A 439 25.80 -4.72 9.25
CA VAL A 439 24.33 -4.75 9.44
C VAL A 439 23.83 -6.19 9.39
N GLN A 440 24.25 -6.97 8.41
CA GLN A 440 23.88 -8.39 8.26
C GLN A 440 24.25 -9.21 9.50
N LYS A 441 25.49 -9.04 10.03
CA LYS A 441 25.93 -9.72 11.25
C LYS A 441 25.12 -9.30 12.48
N ALA A 442 24.76 -8.01 12.58
CA ALA A 442 23.92 -7.52 13.66
C ALA A 442 22.50 -8.11 13.56
N VAL A 443 21.90 -8.10 12.39
CA VAL A 443 20.58 -8.71 12.12
C VAL A 443 20.59 -10.20 12.47
N ALA A 444 21.59 -10.96 12.01
CA ALA A 444 21.69 -12.39 12.32
C ALA A 444 21.78 -12.66 13.83
N ALA A 445 22.64 -11.90 14.55
CA ALA A 445 22.76 -12.06 15.99
C ALA A 445 21.48 -11.69 16.74
N ILE A 446 20.78 -10.62 16.32
CA ILE A 446 19.50 -10.22 16.92
C ILE A 446 18.43 -11.28 16.63
N THR A 447 18.39 -11.82 15.42
CA THR A 447 17.46 -12.90 15.03
C THR A 447 17.63 -14.12 15.95
N GLU A 448 18.86 -14.55 16.17
CA GLU A 448 19.16 -15.67 17.06
C GLU A 448 18.74 -15.38 18.50
N PHE A 449 19.04 -14.18 19.02
CA PHE A 449 18.67 -13.76 20.35
C PHE A 449 17.14 -13.73 20.57
N ILE A 450 16.41 -13.09 19.64
CA ILE A 450 14.93 -12.98 19.74
C ILE A 450 14.27 -14.36 19.65
N GLY A 451 14.87 -15.28 18.90
CA GLY A 451 14.41 -16.69 18.84
C GLY A 451 14.41 -17.37 20.20
N GLN A 452 15.37 -17.01 21.07
CA GLN A 452 15.48 -17.56 22.42
C GLN A 452 14.78 -16.72 23.49
N THR A 453 14.71 -15.40 23.28
CA THR A 453 14.19 -14.44 24.26
C THR A 453 13.32 -13.41 23.53
N PRO A 454 12.00 -13.63 23.43
CA PRO A 454 11.08 -12.67 22.81
C PRO A 454 11.16 -11.30 23.49
N LEU A 455 11.17 -10.23 22.69
CA LEU A 455 11.24 -8.85 23.16
C LEU A 455 9.84 -8.20 23.19
N PRO A 456 9.60 -7.23 24.10
CA PRO A 456 8.43 -6.38 24.08
C PRO A 456 8.29 -5.62 22.75
N GLN A 457 7.06 -5.28 22.35
CA GLN A 457 6.78 -4.63 21.06
C GLN A 457 7.39 -3.23 20.95
N ASP A 458 7.57 -2.54 22.06
CA ASP A 458 8.13 -1.19 22.20
C ASP A 458 9.64 -1.17 22.49
N ASP A 459 10.30 -2.34 22.49
CA ASP A 459 11.75 -2.43 22.75
C ASP A 459 12.55 -1.73 21.63
N PRO A 460 13.46 -0.79 21.96
CA PRO A 460 14.29 -0.10 20.97
C PRO A 460 15.12 -1.04 20.08
N LEU A 461 15.55 -2.19 20.61
CA LEU A 461 16.28 -3.20 19.85
C LEU A 461 15.38 -3.84 18.79
N LEU A 462 14.11 -4.14 19.12
CA LEU A 462 13.14 -4.71 18.18
C LEU A 462 12.80 -3.70 17.07
N GLY A 463 12.63 -2.43 17.41
CA GLY A 463 12.39 -1.36 16.44
C GLY A 463 13.55 -1.22 15.45
N PHE A 464 14.80 -1.17 15.94
CA PHE A 464 15.99 -1.13 15.08
C PHE A 464 16.13 -2.39 14.22
N TYR A 465 15.80 -3.56 14.77
CA TYR A 465 15.86 -4.83 14.05
C TYR A 465 14.95 -4.86 12.82
N PHE A 466 13.71 -4.40 12.94
CA PHE A 466 12.78 -4.36 11.80
C PHE A 466 13.23 -3.36 10.72
N GLU A 467 13.77 -2.22 11.11
CA GLU A 467 14.36 -1.27 10.17
C GLU A 467 15.57 -1.86 9.45
N ALA A 468 16.46 -2.55 10.19
CA ALA A 468 17.61 -3.21 9.61
C ALA A 468 17.24 -4.36 8.67
N LEU A 469 16.20 -5.15 8.97
CA LEU A 469 15.66 -6.16 8.07
C LEU A 469 15.11 -5.56 6.78
N HIS A 470 14.32 -4.48 6.88
CA HIS A 470 13.78 -3.78 5.71
C HIS A 470 14.91 -3.22 4.85
N PHE A 471 15.87 -2.53 5.48
CA PHE A 471 17.04 -1.97 4.82
C PHE A 471 17.85 -3.05 4.09
N MET A 472 18.14 -4.18 4.75
CA MET A 472 18.89 -5.29 4.14
C MET A 472 18.17 -5.91 2.96
N ARG A 473 16.84 -6.12 3.06
CA ARG A 473 16.02 -6.63 1.95
C ARG A 473 16.12 -5.75 0.71
N LEU A 474 16.13 -4.43 0.89
CA LEU A 474 16.28 -3.48 -0.21
C LEU A 474 17.73 -3.41 -0.71
N ALA A 475 18.71 -3.53 0.19
CA ALA A 475 20.13 -3.58 -0.19
C ALA A 475 20.49 -4.82 -1.01
N GLU A 476 19.86 -5.97 -0.76
CA GLU A 476 20.01 -7.20 -1.56
C GLU A 476 19.48 -7.04 -2.99
N GLN A 477 18.52 -6.14 -3.18
CA GLN A 477 17.92 -5.83 -4.49
C GLN A 477 18.53 -4.57 -5.13
N PHE A 478 19.63 -4.06 -4.55
CA PHE A 478 20.26 -2.83 -5.02
C PHE A 478 20.73 -2.96 -6.48
N GLY A 479 20.41 -1.93 -7.28
CA GLY A 479 20.76 -1.87 -8.69
C GLY A 479 20.59 -0.47 -9.27
N SER A 480 20.57 -0.32 -10.59
CA SER A 480 20.48 0.97 -11.29
C SER A 480 19.20 1.77 -11.00
N HIS A 481 18.24 1.18 -10.30
CA HIS A 481 16.98 1.81 -9.87
C HIS A 481 17.07 2.44 -8.47
N ALA A 482 18.21 2.30 -7.79
CA ALA A 482 18.41 2.75 -6.42
C ALA A 482 19.72 3.54 -6.27
N LEU A 483 19.81 4.33 -5.21
CA LEU A 483 21.00 5.02 -4.75
C LEU A 483 21.30 4.58 -3.31
N PHE A 484 22.57 4.46 -2.97
CA PHE A 484 22.98 4.40 -1.58
C PHE A 484 23.49 5.78 -1.17
N ASP A 485 22.89 6.38 -0.14
CA ASP A 485 23.33 7.68 0.33
C ASP A 485 23.51 7.73 1.86
N VAL A 486 24.36 8.64 2.28
CA VAL A 486 24.64 8.90 3.69
C VAL A 486 24.50 10.39 3.97
N THR A 487 23.69 10.71 4.97
CA THR A 487 23.47 12.09 5.42
C THR A 487 23.98 12.24 6.85
N LEU A 488 25.00 13.06 7.07
CA LEU A 488 25.49 13.43 8.40
C LEU A 488 24.51 14.38 9.10
N GLY A 489 24.27 14.18 10.37
CA GLY A 489 23.51 15.09 11.23
C GLY A 489 24.16 16.46 11.37
N GLU A 490 23.51 17.38 12.08
CA GLU A 490 24.06 18.71 12.32
C GLU A 490 25.22 18.67 13.32
N ALA A 491 26.31 19.38 12.97
CA ALA A 491 27.43 19.51 13.87
C ALA A 491 27.03 20.34 15.10
N GLY A 492 27.40 19.88 16.30
CA GLY A 492 27.13 20.58 17.56
C GLY A 492 25.91 20.08 18.36
N VAL A 493 25.09 19.17 17.82
CA VAL A 493 23.99 18.54 18.56
C VAL A 493 24.48 17.32 19.39
N SER A 494 25.64 16.78 19.06
CA SER A 494 26.25 15.64 19.77
C SER A 494 27.64 15.99 20.25
N SER A 495 28.02 15.52 21.47
CA SER A 495 29.39 15.60 22.02
C SER A 495 30.41 14.70 21.29
N ALA A 496 29.96 13.94 20.26
CA ALA A 496 30.80 13.03 19.51
C ALA A 496 31.66 13.80 18.49
N LYS A 497 32.91 13.35 18.28
CA LYS A 497 33.84 13.93 17.29
C LYS A 497 33.34 13.83 15.83
N THR A 498 32.42 12.91 15.55
CA THR A 498 31.76 12.74 14.26
C THR A 498 30.25 12.73 14.49
N PRO A 499 29.45 13.56 13.82
CA PRO A 499 28.00 13.58 13.98
C PRO A 499 27.40 12.25 13.57
N PRO A 500 26.30 11.83 14.20
CA PRO A 500 25.55 10.65 13.76
C PRO A 500 25.01 10.87 12.34
N SER A 501 24.80 9.77 11.63
CA SER A 501 24.28 9.83 10.25
C SER A 501 23.11 8.91 10.03
N THR A 502 22.42 9.14 8.91
CA THR A 502 21.41 8.24 8.33
C THR A 502 21.99 7.58 7.10
N LEU A 503 21.95 6.25 7.05
CA LEU A 503 22.19 5.45 5.83
C LEU A 503 20.87 5.29 5.11
N CYS A 504 20.85 5.40 3.79
CA CYS A 504 19.65 5.25 2.99
C CYS A 504 19.92 4.40 1.74
N VAL A 505 19.13 3.34 1.57
CA VAL A 505 18.93 2.68 0.27
C VAL A 505 17.71 3.33 -0.34
N ARG A 506 17.92 4.29 -1.22
CA ARG A 506 16.89 5.15 -1.79
C ARG A 506 16.42 4.62 -3.12
N ASN A 507 15.14 4.31 -3.21
CA ASN A 507 14.54 3.98 -4.50
C ASN A 507 14.32 5.26 -5.34
N VAL A 508 14.85 5.27 -6.53
CA VAL A 508 14.71 6.37 -7.52
C VAL A 508 13.68 5.99 -8.57
N ILE A 509 13.72 4.74 -9.03
CA ILE A 509 12.89 4.20 -10.11
C ILE A 509 12.09 3.01 -9.57
N PRO A 510 10.83 3.18 -9.16
CA PRO A 510 10.05 2.09 -8.56
C PRO A 510 9.59 1.01 -9.56
N ALA A 511 9.76 1.24 -10.85
CA ALA A 511 9.32 0.36 -11.93
C ALA A 511 9.65 -1.13 -11.74
N PRO A 512 10.86 -1.56 -11.33
CA PRO A 512 11.18 -2.98 -11.16
C PRO A 512 10.30 -3.67 -10.12
N TYR A 513 9.92 -2.97 -9.05
CA TYR A 513 9.06 -3.51 -8.00
C TYR A 513 7.59 -3.53 -8.41
N LEU A 514 7.13 -2.47 -9.07
CA LEU A 514 5.72 -2.34 -9.47
C LEU A 514 5.35 -3.26 -10.64
N ALA A 515 6.28 -3.54 -11.56
CA ALA A 515 6.04 -4.43 -12.68
C ALA A 515 5.53 -5.81 -12.24
N ALA A 516 6.13 -6.40 -11.20
CA ALA A 516 5.68 -7.67 -10.64
C ALA A 516 4.26 -7.57 -10.03
N ARG A 517 3.90 -6.42 -9.44
CA ARG A 517 2.56 -6.18 -8.90
C ARG A 517 1.50 -6.10 -10.00
N HIS A 518 1.83 -5.41 -11.11
CA HIS A 518 0.94 -5.35 -12.28
C HIS A 518 0.79 -6.71 -12.95
N ALA A 519 1.87 -7.48 -13.07
CA ALA A 519 1.83 -8.83 -13.65
C ALA A 519 1.01 -9.83 -12.81
N ALA A 520 0.90 -9.62 -11.50
CA ALA A 520 0.10 -10.46 -10.60
C ALA A 520 -1.42 -10.20 -10.72
N ALA A 521 -1.83 -9.06 -11.24
CA ALA A 521 -3.23 -8.72 -11.47
C ALA A 521 -3.67 -9.16 -12.87
N HIS A 522 -4.91 -9.63 -12.99
CA HIS A 522 -5.52 -9.86 -14.31
C HIS A 522 -5.68 -8.56 -15.09
N ALA A 523 -6.11 -7.50 -14.43
CA ALA A 523 -6.25 -6.18 -15.03
C ALA A 523 -5.83 -5.09 -14.04
N THR A 524 -5.16 -4.03 -14.54
CA THR A 524 -4.83 -2.85 -13.73
C THR A 524 -5.25 -1.59 -14.49
N VAL A 525 -6.06 -0.75 -13.86
CA VAL A 525 -6.49 0.55 -14.39
C VAL A 525 -5.92 1.66 -13.52
N LEU A 526 -4.99 2.42 -14.07
CA LEU A 526 -4.43 3.61 -13.42
C LEU A 526 -5.12 4.84 -13.99
N PHE A 527 -5.78 5.62 -13.15
CA PHE A 527 -6.52 6.79 -13.60
C PHE A 527 -6.28 8.01 -12.71
N SER A 528 -6.26 9.17 -13.33
CA SER A 528 -6.07 10.47 -12.66
C SER A 528 -6.43 11.62 -13.58
N GLY A 529 -6.64 12.81 -13.02
CA GLY A 529 -6.72 14.06 -13.78
C GLY A 529 -5.40 14.51 -14.40
N THR A 530 -4.28 13.93 -13.97
CA THR A 530 -2.92 14.35 -14.37
C THR A 530 -2.00 13.14 -14.55
N LEU A 531 -2.06 12.50 -15.70
CA LEU A 531 -1.17 11.38 -16.09
C LEU A 531 -0.32 11.69 -17.34
N SER A 532 -0.17 12.96 -17.67
CA SER A 532 0.73 13.41 -18.73
C SER A 532 2.07 13.89 -18.18
N PRO A 533 3.20 13.60 -18.88
CA PRO A 533 3.28 12.82 -20.12
C PRO A 533 3.17 11.31 -19.87
N GLN A 534 2.50 10.61 -20.78
CA GLN A 534 2.30 9.15 -20.72
C GLN A 534 3.60 8.37 -20.48
N GLN A 535 4.65 8.71 -21.21
CA GLN A 535 5.95 8.05 -21.15
C GLN A 535 6.52 8.04 -19.73
N PHE A 536 6.48 9.17 -19.02
CA PHE A 536 6.99 9.31 -17.67
C PHE A 536 6.30 8.33 -16.70
N TYR A 537 4.98 8.26 -16.74
CA TYR A 537 4.24 7.36 -15.85
C TYR A 537 4.43 5.90 -16.22
N ARG A 538 4.42 5.56 -17.51
CA ARG A 538 4.68 4.19 -17.97
C ARG A 538 6.06 3.71 -17.51
N ASP A 539 7.08 4.52 -17.67
CA ASP A 539 8.46 4.18 -17.36
C ASP A 539 8.68 4.07 -15.84
N THR A 540 8.14 5.01 -15.07
CA THR A 540 8.34 5.04 -13.61
C THR A 540 7.46 4.05 -12.85
N LEU A 541 6.26 3.73 -13.37
CA LEU A 541 5.35 2.77 -12.76
C LEU A 541 5.58 1.32 -13.25
N GLY A 542 6.52 1.10 -14.18
CA GLY A 542 6.86 -0.25 -14.64
C GLY A 542 5.73 -0.96 -15.41
N LEU A 543 4.97 -0.18 -16.17
CA LEU A 543 3.88 -0.72 -16.99
C LEU A 543 4.42 -1.36 -18.27
N PRO A 544 3.74 -2.39 -18.83
CA PRO A 544 4.06 -2.94 -20.14
C PRO A 544 4.13 -1.87 -21.23
N LYS A 545 5.04 -2.05 -22.20
CA LYS A 545 5.26 -1.07 -23.28
C LYS A 545 4.01 -0.81 -24.14
N ASP A 546 3.18 -1.81 -24.29
CA ASP A 546 1.92 -1.83 -25.05
C ASP A 546 0.70 -1.39 -24.22
N THR A 547 0.91 -0.88 -23.00
CA THR A 547 -0.18 -0.38 -22.16
C THR A 547 -0.93 0.72 -22.88
N PRO A 548 -2.23 0.56 -23.17
CA PRO A 548 -3.06 1.60 -23.75
C PRO A 548 -3.09 2.84 -22.86
N TRP A 549 -3.15 3.99 -23.52
CA TRP A 549 -3.36 5.26 -22.86
C TRP A 549 -4.55 5.98 -23.51
N ILE A 550 -5.42 6.52 -22.69
CA ILE A 550 -6.52 7.36 -23.14
C ILE A 550 -6.48 8.72 -22.46
N ASP A 551 -6.72 9.76 -23.24
CA ASP A 551 -7.01 11.11 -22.75
C ASP A 551 -8.50 11.37 -22.92
N VAL A 552 -9.20 11.34 -21.78
CA VAL A 552 -10.66 11.47 -21.78
C VAL A 552 -11.02 12.95 -21.95
N ALA A 553 -11.87 13.24 -22.91
CA ALA A 553 -12.33 14.59 -23.17
C ALA A 553 -12.91 15.24 -21.90
N ALA A 554 -12.45 16.46 -21.61
CA ALA A 554 -13.01 17.22 -20.49
C ALA A 554 -14.48 17.57 -20.75
N PRO A 555 -15.36 17.52 -19.74
CA PRO A 555 -16.75 17.96 -19.90
C PRO A 555 -16.85 19.48 -19.99
N PHE A 556 -15.73 20.16 -19.80
CA PHE A 556 -15.66 21.62 -19.75
C PHE A 556 -15.37 22.23 -21.12
N LYS A 557 -15.92 23.41 -21.35
CA LYS A 557 -15.66 24.19 -22.56
C LYS A 557 -14.45 25.10 -22.34
N ALA A 558 -13.66 25.32 -23.39
CA ALA A 558 -12.46 26.13 -23.32
C ALA A 558 -12.71 27.59 -22.88
N ASN A 559 -13.91 28.14 -23.09
CA ASN A 559 -14.29 29.48 -22.68
C ASN A 559 -14.59 29.60 -21.16
N GLN A 560 -14.76 28.49 -20.44
CA GLN A 560 -15.01 28.52 -19.00
C GLN A 560 -13.76 28.84 -18.19
N LEU A 561 -12.56 28.55 -18.72
CA LEU A 561 -11.30 28.78 -18.04
C LEU A 561 -10.36 29.64 -18.89
N ALA A 562 -10.22 30.91 -18.51
CA ALA A 562 -9.22 31.80 -19.11
C ALA A 562 -7.85 31.54 -18.43
N VAL A 563 -6.88 30.97 -19.16
CA VAL A 563 -5.51 30.74 -18.65
C VAL A 563 -4.58 31.80 -19.25
N ARG A 564 -4.08 32.69 -18.42
CA ARG A 564 -3.22 33.81 -18.81
C ARG A 564 -1.78 33.56 -18.42
N VAL A 565 -0.85 33.57 -19.39
CA VAL A 565 0.60 33.43 -19.13
C VAL A 565 1.24 34.78 -18.89
N VAL A 566 1.72 35.00 -17.67
CA VAL A 566 2.45 36.23 -17.27
C VAL A 566 3.96 35.95 -17.40
N GLY A 567 4.43 35.93 -18.61
CA GLY A 567 5.80 35.50 -18.94
C GLY A 567 6.86 36.62 -18.92
N ASN A 568 6.56 37.78 -18.40
CA ASN A 568 7.49 38.88 -18.15
C ASN A 568 7.97 38.95 -16.69
N VAL A 569 7.54 38.01 -15.86
CA VAL A 569 7.94 37.84 -14.46
C VAL A 569 8.71 36.55 -14.29
N SER A 570 9.84 36.57 -13.60
CA SER A 570 10.62 35.38 -13.23
C SER A 570 10.48 35.09 -11.76
N THR A 571 10.01 33.87 -11.42
CA THR A 571 9.88 33.43 -10.02
C THR A 571 11.08 32.58 -9.56
N ARG A 572 12.17 32.54 -10.30
CA ARG A 572 13.42 31.89 -9.89
C ARG A 572 13.94 32.51 -8.60
N PHE A 573 14.64 31.69 -7.80
CA PHE A 573 15.14 32.12 -6.48
C PHE A 573 15.88 33.45 -6.53
N ARG A 574 16.79 33.65 -7.50
CA ARG A 574 17.58 34.85 -7.69
C ARG A 574 16.75 36.08 -8.09
N ASP A 575 15.56 35.88 -8.68
CA ASP A 575 14.71 36.94 -9.25
C ASP A 575 13.53 37.27 -8.36
N ARG A 576 13.37 36.57 -7.23
CA ARG A 576 12.19 36.68 -6.36
C ARG A 576 11.92 38.11 -5.88
N GLU A 577 12.97 38.84 -5.49
CA GLU A 577 12.82 40.24 -5.05
C GLU A 577 12.11 41.10 -6.10
N ARG A 578 12.58 40.98 -7.34
CA ARG A 578 12.05 41.76 -8.48
C ARG A 578 10.65 41.31 -8.88
N SER A 579 10.23 40.13 -8.51
CA SER A 579 8.91 39.55 -8.85
C SER A 579 7.80 39.95 -7.88
N LEU A 580 8.13 40.43 -6.67
CA LEU A 580 7.13 40.70 -5.61
C LEU A 580 6.10 41.76 -6.06
N ALA A 581 6.57 42.94 -6.50
CA ALA A 581 5.69 44.05 -6.90
C ALA A 581 4.83 43.69 -8.14
N PRO A 582 5.39 43.14 -9.25
CA PRO A 582 4.56 42.70 -10.38
C PRO A 582 3.49 41.67 -10.02
N ILE A 583 3.76 40.73 -9.10
CA ILE A 583 2.79 39.76 -8.65
C ILE A 583 1.69 40.42 -7.82
N ALA A 584 2.06 41.29 -6.84
CA ALA A 584 1.10 42.01 -6.01
C ALA A 584 0.18 42.92 -6.86
N ASP A 585 0.74 43.68 -7.79
CA ASP A 585 -0.02 44.57 -8.66
C ASP A 585 -0.93 43.82 -9.63
N LEU A 586 -0.52 42.63 -10.12
CA LEU A 586 -1.35 41.77 -10.96
C LEU A 586 -2.54 41.23 -10.18
N ILE A 587 -2.32 40.74 -8.94
CA ILE A 587 -3.38 40.22 -8.07
C ILE A 587 -4.41 41.32 -7.76
N ALA A 588 -3.95 42.50 -7.39
CA ALA A 588 -4.81 43.65 -7.08
C ALA A 588 -5.64 44.09 -8.31
N ARG A 589 -5.03 44.12 -9.49
CA ARG A 589 -5.72 44.45 -10.75
C ARG A 589 -6.82 43.42 -11.07
N GLN A 590 -6.50 42.13 -11.05
CA GLN A 590 -7.47 41.06 -11.30
C GLN A 590 -8.62 41.08 -10.28
N TYR A 591 -8.31 41.34 -9.01
CA TYR A 591 -9.32 41.48 -7.96
C TYR A 591 -10.23 42.69 -8.19
N ALA A 592 -9.68 43.80 -8.62
CA ALA A 592 -10.45 45.01 -8.95
C ALA A 592 -11.35 44.81 -10.18
N GLU A 593 -10.85 44.10 -11.21
CA GLU A 593 -11.63 43.76 -12.42
C GLU A 593 -12.78 42.80 -12.14
N ARG A 594 -12.56 41.78 -11.28
CA ARG A 594 -13.57 40.79 -10.90
C ARG A 594 -13.42 40.43 -9.43
N PRO A 595 -14.09 41.17 -8.52
CA PRO A 595 -14.09 40.82 -7.09
C PRO A 595 -14.67 39.43 -6.82
N GLY A 596 -14.03 38.66 -5.93
CA GLY A 596 -14.43 37.31 -5.56
C GLY A 596 -13.32 36.54 -4.86
N ASN A 597 -13.44 35.21 -4.80
CA ASN A 597 -12.49 34.36 -4.09
C ASN A 597 -11.38 33.84 -5.03
N TYR A 598 -10.15 34.02 -4.61
CA TYR A 598 -8.96 33.56 -5.34
C TYR A 598 -8.02 32.75 -4.46
N LEU A 599 -7.28 31.81 -5.06
CA LEU A 599 -6.14 31.15 -4.44
C LEU A 599 -4.83 31.65 -5.07
N GLY A 600 -3.88 32.05 -4.23
CA GLY A 600 -2.53 32.45 -4.63
C GLY A 600 -1.51 31.37 -4.22
N PHE A 601 -0.86 30.71 -5.19
CA PHE A 601 0.12 29.67 -4.94
C PHE A 601 1.55 30.15 -5.18
N LEU A 602 2.39 30.06 -4.15
CA LEU A 602 3.82 30.39 -4.18
C LEU A 602 4.67 29.14 -3.92
N SER A 603 5.97 29.24 -4.19
CA SER A 603 6.89 28.09 -4.06
C SER A 603 7.39 27.81 -2.64
N SER A 604 7.22 28.76 -1.70
CA SER A 604 7.66 28.60 -0.29
C SER A 604 6.91 29.54 0.63
N PHE A 605 6.90 29.23 1.94
CA PHE A 605 6.31 30.11 2.96
C PHE A 605 6.97 31.47 3.07
N ASP A 606 8.29 31.55 2.90
CA ASP A 606 9.01 32.84 2.87
C ASP A 606 8.53 33.73 1.72
N TYR A 607 8.50 33.16 0.51
CA TYR A 607 8.04 33.91 -0.66
C TYR A 607 6.57 34.31 -0.56
N LEU A 608 5.72 33.43 -0.04
CA LEU A 608 4.30 33.70 0.26
C LEU A 608 4.17 34.88 1.22
N LYS A 609 4.90 34.87 2.35
CA LYS A 609 4.88 35.94 3.35
C LYS A 609 5.29 37.27 2.75
N ARG A 610 6.38 37.32 1.98
CA ARG A 610 6.91 38.54 1.33
C ARG A 610 5.90 39.16 0.35
N VAL A 611 5.25 38.33 -0.50
CA VAL A 611 4.18 38.80 -1.39
C VAL A 611 3.00 39.34 -0.60
N ALA A 612 2.58 38.64 0.46
CA ALA A 612 1.45 39.05 1.30
C ALA A 612 1.73 40.36 2.07
N ASP A 613 2.94 40.53 2.59
CA ASP A 613 3.32 41.76 3.29
C ASP A 613 3.30 42.95 2.34
N LEU A 614 3.81 42.80 1.12
CA LEU A 614 3.75 43.85 0.09
C LEU A 614 2.29 44.11 -0.37
N MET A 615 1.45 43.09 -0.44
CA MET A 615 0.00 43.26 -0.72
C MET A 615 -0.69 44.10 0.35
N ARG A 616 -0.39 43.88 1.65
CA ARG A 616 -0.94 44.68 2.73
C ARG A 616 -0.50 46.14 2.69
N GLU A 617 0.76 46.35 2.29
CA GLU A 617 1.34 47.69 2.17
C GLU A 617 0.76 48.47 0.99
N ARG A 618 0.76 47.87 -0.21
CA ARG A 618 0.42 48.56 -1.46
C ARG A 618 -1.04 48.48 -1.85
N HIS A 619 -1.75 47.42 -1.43
CA HIS A 619 -3.13 47.11 -1.82
C HIS A 619 -3.99 46.69 -0.62
N PRO A 620 -4.08 47.51 0.46
CA PRO A 620 -4.79 47.17 1.69
C PRO A 620 -6.30 46.90 1.50
N GLN A 621 -6.86 47.35 0.37
CA GLN A 621 -8.25 47.10 -0.01
C GLN A 621 -8.55 45.63 -0.42
N VAL A 622 -7.54 44.82 -0.70
CA VAL A 622 -7.72 43.41 -1.05
C VAL A 622 -7.64 42.57 0.21
N PRO A 623 -8.72 41.91 0.64
CA PRO A 623 -8.67 40.99 1.79
C PRO A 623 -7.78 39.80 1.51
N ILE A 624 -6.84 39.50 2.39
CA ILE A 624 -5.93 38.37 2.23
C ILE A 624 -5.84 37.53 3.50
N TRP A 625 -5.63 36.22 3.35
CA TRP A 625 -5.30 35.30 4.43
C TRP A 625 -4.27 34.28 3.98
N LEU A 626 -3.52 33.73 4.94
CA LEU A 626 -2.30 32.98 4.66
C LEU A 626 -2.34 31.58 5.26
N GLN A 627 -1.83 30.61 4.53
CA GLN A 627 -1.39 29.34 5.08
C GLN A 627 -0.14 29.55 5.94
N THR A 628 -0.11 28.97 7.15
CA THR A 628 1.05 28.98 8.05
C THR A 628 1.78 27.64 8.03
N PRO A 629 3.11 27.61 8.29
CA PRO A 629 3.82 26.35 8.50
C PRO A 629 3.21 25.54 9.64
N GLY A 630 3.09 24.21 9.46
CA GLY A 630 2.58 23.32 10.50
C GLY A 630 1.08 23.47 10.83
N MET A 631 0.30 24.17 9.96
CA MET A 631 -1.15 24.35 10.14
C MET A 631 -1.86 23.00 10.35
N ASP A 632 -2.53 22.85 11.48
CA ASP A 632 -3.32 21.67 11.86
C ASP A 632 -4.66 21.59 11.11
N GLU A 633 -5.42 20.53 11.37
CA GLU A 633 -6.71 20.30 10.69
C GLU A 633 -7.76 21.39 11.00
N PRO A 634 -7.94 21.83 12.26
CA PRO A 634 -8.81 22.99 12.55
C PRO A 634 -8.39 24.26 11.81
N GLY A 635 -7.09 24.56 11.74
CA GLY A 635 -6.56 25.71 11.01
C GLY A 635 -6.83 25.60 9.50
N ARG A 636 -6.71 24.41 8.92
CA ARG A 636 -7.07 24.17 7.51
C ARG A 636 -8.56 24.37 7.25
N ALA A 637 -9.40 23.86 8.13
CA ALA A 637 -10.84 24.07 8.05
C ALA A 637 -11.20 25.55 8.12
N ALA A 638 -10.60 26.31 9.06
CA ALA A 638 -10.78 27.74 9.19
C ALA A 638 -10.31 28.53 7.95
N PHE A 639 -9.18 28.12 7.33
CA PHE A 639 -8.70 28.70 6.07
C PHE A 639 -9.72 28.51 4.95
N LEU A 640 -10.28 27.31 4.80
CA LEU A 640 -11.24 26.97 3.75
C LEU A 640 -12.62 27.58 3.99
N ALA A 641 -13.05 27.75 5.24
CA ALA A 641 -14.33 28.35 5.59
C ALA A 641 -14.47 29.82 5.12
N ARG A 642 -13.35 30.50 4.82
CA ARG A 642 -13.36 31.85 4.26
C ARG A 642 -13.83 31.92 2.80
N PHE A 643 -13.76 30.80 2.07
CA PHE A 643 -14.23 30.69 0.69
C PHE A 643 -15.74 30.42 0.66
N THR A 644 -16.54 31.44 0.87
CA THR A 644 -18.01 31.38 0.79
C THR A 644 -18.49 31.86 -0.59
N GLU A 645 -19.73 31.60 -0.96
CA GLU A 645 -20.29 32.05 -2.25
C GLU A 645 -20.31 33.58 -2.40
N THR A 646 -20.43 34.30 -1.29
CA THR A 646 -20.41 35.77 -1.23
C THR A 646 -19.07 36.33 -0.77
N GLY A 647 -18.11 35.44 -0.47
CA GLY A 647 -16.80 35.83 0.00
C GLY A 647 -15.97 36.54 -1.08
N GLN A 648 -15.06 37.39 -0.64
CA GLN A 648 -14.16 38.14 -1.50
C GLN A 648 -12.78 38.23 -0.85
N GLY A 649 -11.72 37.86 -1.61
CA GLY A 649 -10.35 37.97 -1.17
C GLY A 649 -9.44 36.89 -1.74
N VAL A 650 -8.21 36.86 -1.28
CA VAL A 650 -7.16 35.97 -1.77
C VAL A 650 -6.58 35.13 -0.63
N GLY A 651 -6.75 33.81 -0.69
CA GLY A 651 -6.09 32.86 0.20
C GLY A 651 -4.73 32.46 -0.38
N PHE A 652 -3.64 32.79 0.31
CA PHE A 652 -2.30 32.40 -0.13
C PHE A 652 -1.87 31.07 0.46
N ALA A 653 -1.37 30.17 -0.37
CA ALA A 653 -0.89 28.84 0.00
C ALA A 653 0.42 28.49 -0.72
N VAL A 654 1.11 27.48 -0.20
CA VAL A 654 2.29 26.92 -0.88
C VAL A 654 1.86 25.84 -1.87
N LEU A 655 2.35 25.91 -3.11
CA LEU A 655 2.05 24.93 -4.15
C LEU A 655 2.62 23.55 -3.78
N GLY A 656 1.80 22.50 -3.94
CA GLY A 656 2.13 21.14 -3.50
C GLY A 656 1.86 20.88 -2.02
N GLY A 657 1.34 21.88 -1.28
CA GLY A 657 0.87 21.74 0.10
C GLY A 657 -0.60 21.28 0.19
N ALA A 658 -1.15 21.32 1.40
CA ALA A 658 -2.49 20.81 1.74
C ALA A 658 -3.64 21.41 0.92
N PHE A 659 -3.46 22.61 0.37
CA PHE A 659 -4.49 23.32 -0.40
C PHE A 659 -4.36 23.16 -1.92
N SER A 660 -3.28 22.55 -2.40
CA SER A 660 -3.12 22.25 -3.83
C SER A 660 -3.88 21.00 -4.27
N GLU A 661 -4.19 20.10 -3.32
CA GLU A 661 -4.90 18.85 -3.57
C GLU A 661 -6.00 18.61 -2.53
N GLY A 662 -7.12 17.98 -2.95
CA GLY A 662 -8.19 17.59 -2.03
C GLY A 662 -9.10 18.74 -1.53
N VAL A 663 -8.99 19.93 -2.11
CA VAL A 663 -9.88 21.07 -1.83
C VAL A 663 -10.99 21.11 -2.87
N ASP A 664 -12.24 21.21 -2.43
CA ASP A 664 -13.41 21.33 -3.30
C ASP A 664 -14.17 22.63 -2.98
N LEU A 665 -14.10 23.57 -3.93
CA LEU A 665 -14.67 24.92 -3.82
C LEU A 665 -15.46 25.23 -5.11
N PRO A 666 -16.64 24.60 -5.31
CA PRO A 666 -17.41 24.78 -6.54
C PRO A 666 -18.04 26.19 -6.63
N GLY A 667 -18.33 26.61 -7.85
CA GLY A 667 -19.05 27.86 -8.13
C GLY A 667 -18.28 29.11 -7.71
N LYS A 668 -18.98 30.06 -7.12
CA LYS A 668 -18.41 31.34 -6.67
C LYS A 668 -17.46 31.22 -5.47
N ARG A 669 -17.39 30.06 -4.86
CA ARG A 669 -16.42 29.80 -3.77
C ARG A 669 -14.96 29.88 -4.25
N LEU A 670 -14.68 29.66 -5.55
CA LEU A 670 -13.37 29.88 -6.14
C LEU A 670 -13.51 30.28 -7.61
N ILE A 671 -13.24 31.54 -7.94
CA ILE A 671 -13.36 32.06 -9.30
C ILE A 671 -12.01 32.26 -10.00
N GLY A 672 -10.90 31.98 -9.34
CA GLY A 672 -9.60 32.06 -9.99
C GLY A 672 -8.42 31.66 -9.13
N ALA A 673 -7.27 31.52 -9.78
CA ALA A 673 -6.02 31.20 -9.13
C ALA A 673 -4.83 31.96 -9.72
N PHE A 674 -3.87 32.29 -8.86
CA PHE A 674 -2.56 32.84 -9.22
C PHE A 674 -1.49 31.80 -8.89
N ILE A 675 -0.71 31.34 -9.87
CA ILE A 675 0.32 30.32 -9.68
C ILE A 675 1.68 30.94 -10.03
N ALA A 676 2.36 31.46 -9.01
CA ALA A 676 3.63 32.16 -9.13
C ALA A 676 4.82 31.21 -8.93
N THR A 677 4.86 30.15 -9.71
CA THR A 677 5.93 29.14 -9.69
C THR A 677 5.67 28.06 -10.76
N LEU A 678 6.69 27.29 -11.16
CA LEU A 678 6.54 26.03 -11.90
C LEU A 678 6.35 24.82 -10.97
N GLY A 679 6.27 24.99 -9.67
CA GLY A 679 6.12 23.88 -8.73
C GLY A 679 7.30 22.91 -8.64
N LEU A 680 8.45 23.25 -9.23
CA LEU A 680 9.63 22.39 -9.28
C LEU A 680 10.03 21.92 -7.87
N PRO A 681 10.37 20.64 -7.69
CA PRO A 681 11.03 20.16 -6.48
C PRO A 681 12.27 21.01 -6.14
N GLN A 682 12.62 21.03 -4.86
CA GLN A 682 13.77 21.79 -4.39
C GLN A 682 15.07 21.21 -4.98
N VAL A 683 15.95 22.10 -5.46
CA VAL A 683 17.30 21.69 -5.86
C VAL A 683 18.10 21.36 -4.60
N ASN A 684 18.46 20.11 -4.45
CA ASN A 684 19.28 19.59 -3.37
C ASN A 684 20.10 18.38 -3.85
N PRO A 685 21.13 17.94 -3.10
CA PRO A 685 21.99 16.84 -3.54
C PRO A 685 21.23 15.53 -3.83
N VAL A 686 20.16 15.23 -3.10
CA VAL A 686 19.34 14.04 -3.35
C VAL A 686 18.70 14.11 -4.74
N ASN A 687 17.98 15.20 -5.03
CA ASN A 687 17.31 15.38 -6.32
C ASN A 687 18.29 15.46 -7.50
N GLU A 688 19.50 16.03 -7.29
CA GLU A 688 20.53 16.04 -8.33
C GLU A 688 21.08 14.63 -8.61
N ASN A 689 21.23 13.78 -7.60
CA ASN A 689 21.61 12.38 -7.81
C ASN A 689 20.47 11.57 -8.45
N MET A 690 19.21 11.83 -8.06
CA MET A 690 18.03 11.25 -8.74
C MET A 690 18.01 11.64 -10.22
N LYS A 691 18.26 12.92 -10.54
CA LYS A 691 18.35 13.41 -11.91
C LYS A 691 19.41 12.63 -12.71
N ARG A 692 20.62 12.47 -12.14
CA ARG A 692 21.69 11.68 -12.81
C ARG A 692 21.27 10.23 -13.05
N ALA A 693 20.65 9.58 -12.07
CA ALA A 693 20.15 8.22 -12.23
C ALA A 693 19.08 8.11 -13.33
N MET A 694 18.22 9.12 -13.45
CA MET A 694 17.20 9.18 -14.51
C MET A 694 17.84 9.45 -15.89
N ASP A 695 18.87 10.33 -15.98
CA ASP A 695 19.63 10.55 -17.21
C ASP A 695 20.30 9.25 -17.70
N LEU A 696 20.94 8.50 -16.79
CA LEU A 696 21.57 7.22 -17.11
C LEU A 696 20.58 6.16 -17.59
N ARG A 697 19.36 6.15 -17.05
CA ARG A 697 18.35 5.13 -17.35
C ARG A 697 17.52 5.45 -18.59
N TYR A 698 17.14 6.71 -18.77
CA TYR A 698 16.17 7.14 -19.79
C TYR A 698 16.74 8.06 -20.85
N GLY A 699 18.05 8.36 -20.80
CA GLY A 699 18.77 9.23 -21.73
C GLY A 699 18.98 10.64 -21.19
N GLU A 700 20.07 11.27 -21.64
CA GLU A 700 20.41 12.67 -21.33
C GLU A 700 19.20 13.58 -21.66
N GLU A 701 18.93 14.59 -20.87
CA GLU A 701 17.77 15.50 -20.88
C GLU A 701 16.50 14.97 -20.18
N ASN A 702 16.27 13.65 -20.07
CA ASN A 702 15.10 13.12 -19.36
C ASN A 702 15.23 13.23 -17.84
N GLY A 703 16.43 13.24 -17.29
CA GLY A 703 16.62 13.36 -15.84
C GLY A 703 16.06 14.64 -15.26
N TYR A 704 16.26 15.79 -15.93
CA TYR A 704 15.65 17.05 -15.49
C TYR A 704 14.12 17.02 -15.58
N ASP A 705 13.59 16.48 -16.65
CA ASP A 705 12.14 16.40 -16.87
C ASP A 705 11.48 15.48 -15.83
N TYR A 706 12.05 14.29 -15.61
CA TYR A 706 11.51 13.28 -14.70
C TYR A 706 11.65 13.64 -13.22
N THR A 707 12.71 14.39 -12.88
CA THR A 707 12.96 14.77 -11.48
C THR A 707 12.31 16.10 -11.12
N TYR A 708 12.26 17.06 -12.04
CA TYR A 708 11.83 18.41 -11.75
C TYR A 708 10.62 18.87 -12.54
N LEU A 709 10.65 18.81 -13.88
CA LEU A 709 9.66 19.46 -14.71
C LEU A 709 8.29 18.78 -14.62
N TYR A 710 8.22 17.47 -14.82
CA TYR A 710 6.95 16.74 -14.81
C TYR A 710 6.28 16.75 -13.43
N PRO A 711 6.98 16.46 -12.32
CA PRO A 711 6.39 16.59 -10.99
C PRO A 711 5.97 18.01 -10.63
N GLY A 712 6.69 19.02 -11.14
CA GLY A 712 6.34 20.42 -10.96
C GLY A 712 5.08 20.80 -11.70
N MET A 713 5.00 20.51 -12.99
CA MET A 713 3.85 20.83 -13.83
C MET A 713 2.58 20.08 -13.42
N GLN A 714 2.72 18.85 -12.92
CA GLN A 714 1.61 18.13 -12.33
C GLN A 714 0.94 18.92 -11.20
N LYS A 715 1.72 19.47 -10.26
CA LYS A 715 1.20 20.32 -9.16
C LYS A 715 0.51 21.59 -9.68
N VAL A 716 1.08 22.21 -10.73
CA VAL A 716 0.48 23.39 -11.38
C VAL A 716 -0.88 23.05 -11.97
N VAL A 717 -0.97 21.97 -12.76
CA VAL A 717 -2.23 21.55 -13.39
C VAL A 717 -3.28 21.19 -12.33
N GLN A 718 -2.88 20.51 -11.26
CA GLN A 718 -3.78 20.18 -10.14
C GLN A 718 -4.30 21.42 -9.42
N ALA A 719 -3.45 22.41 -9.14
CA ALA A 719 -3.85 23.65 -8.47
C ALA A 719 -4.78 24.49 -9.35
N ALA A 720 -4.46 24.62 -10.63
CA ALA A 720 -5.31 25.31 -11.60
C ALA A 720 -6.66 24.62 -11.81
N GLY A 721 -6.68 23.28 -11.84
CA GLY A 721 -7.89 22.47 -11.98
C GLY A 721 -8.88 22.59 -10.81
N ARG A 722 -8.54 23.34 -9.74
CA ARG A 722 -9.47 23.67 -8.64
C ARG A 722 -10.51 24.71 -9.05
N VAL A 723 -10.21 25.53 -10.03
CA VAL A 723 -11.06 26.66 -10.45
C VAL A 723 -12.33 26.20 -11.18
N ILE A 724 -12.25 25.08 -11.93
CA ILE A 724 -13.41 24.51 -12.62
C ILE A 724 -13.73 23.13 -12.04
N ARG A 725 -14.96 22.98 -11.51
CA ARG A 725 -15.46 21.76 -10.87
C ARG A 725 -16.75 21.25 -11.49
N THR A 726 -17.56 22.17 -11.94
CA THR A 726 -18.88 21.89 -12.54
C THR A 726 -18.98 22.47 -13.96
N GLU A 727 -19.97 22.04 -14.72
CA GLU A 727 -20.23 22.52 -16.07
C GLU A 727 -20.67 24.00 -16.11
N HIS A 728 -20.92 24.59 -14.96
CA HIS A 728 -21.36 25.99 -14.84
C HIS A 728 -20.29 26.92 -14.26
N ASP A 729 -19.14 26.36 -13.85
CA ASP A 729 -18.06 27.17 -13.28
C ASP A 729 -17.35 27.96 -14.37
N GLU A 730 -16.99 29.18 -14.06
CA GLU A 730 -16.16 30.05 -14.88
C GLU A 730 -15.07 30.69 -14.04
N GLY A 731 -13.84 30.69 -14.59
CA GLY A 731 -12.74 31.26 -13.83
C GLY A 731 -11.53 31.68 -14.62
N THR A 732 -10.57 32.29 -13.90
CA THR A 732 -9.32 32.76 -14.48
C THR A 732 -8.13 32.20 -13.72
N VAL A 733 -7.14 31.68 -14.46
CA VAL A 733 -5.86 31.23 -13.90
C VAL A 733 -4.72 32.06 -14.48
N HIS A 734 -3.91 32.64 -13.61
CA HIS A 734 -2.69 33.33 -13.99
C HIS A 734 -1.48 32.43 -13.71
N LEU A 735 -0.78 32.02 -14.77
CA LEU A 735 0.48 31.28 -14.70
C LEU A 735 1.63 32.26 -14.76
N ILE A 736 2.27 32.53 -13.61
CA ILE A 736 3.20 33.63 -13.43
C ILE A 736 4.63 33.08 -13.37
N ASP A 737 5.29 32.98 -14.51
CA ASP A 737 6.73 32.72 -14.66
C ASP A 737 7.11 32.80 -16.16
N ASP A 738 8.31 33.28 -16.47
CA ASP A 738 8.83 33.38 -17.85
C ASP A 738 8.96 32.02 -18.57
N ARG A 739 9.15 30.95 -17.80
CA ARG A 739 9.28 29.58 -18.30
C ARG A 739 8.00 29.01 -18.90
N TYR A 740 6.82 29.55 -18.57
CA TYR A 740 5.56 29.13 -19.21
C TYR A 740 5.48 29.53 -20.71
N ARG A 741 6.36 30.40 -21.19
CA ARG A 741 6.48 30.70 -22.62
C ARG A 741 7.18 29.60 -23.43
N ARG A 742 7.89 28.68 -22.77
CA ARG A 742 8.62 27.61 -23.45
C ARG A 742 7.65 26.59 -24.02
N ALA A 743 7.82 26.21 -25.32
CA ALA A 743 6.95 25.26 -26.00
C ALA A 743 6.80 23.93 -25.22
N LYS A 744 7.91 23.39 -24.66
CA LYS A 744 7.92 22.16 -23.86
C LYS A 744 7.05 22.28 -22.61
N VAL A 745 7.06 23.42 -21.92
CA VAL A 745 6.24 23.65 -20.72
C VAL A 745 4.77 23.85 -21.09
N ARG A 746 4.48 24.59 -22.16
CA ARG A 746 3.12 24.76 -22.69
C ARG A 746 2.49 23.44 -23.11
N GLY A 747 3.27 22.56 -23.73
CA GLY A 747 2.82 21.23 -24.16
C GLY A 747 2.43 20.28 -23.02
N LEU A 748 2.74 20.63 -21.75
CA LEU A 748 2.34 19.88 -20.56
C LEU A 748 1.01 20.37 -19.94
N LEU A 749 0.46 21.48 -20.45
CA LEU A 749 -0.86 21.99 -20.02
C LEU A 749 -1.98 21.18 -20.67
N PRO A 750 -3.13 21.02 -20.01
CA PRO A 750 -4.28 20.31 -20.59
C PRO A 750 -4.73 20.92 -21.93
N GLY A 751 -4.97 20.08 -22.95
CA GLY A 751 -5.29 20.53 -24.31
C GLY A 751 -6.61 21.31 -24.43
N TRP A 752 -7.53 21.15 -23.46
CA TRP A 752 -8.79 21.90 -23.45
C TRP A 752 -8.67 23.35 -22.90
N TRP A 753 -7.52 23.69 -22.27
CA TRP A 753 -7.29 25.05 -21.76
C TRP A 753 -7.06 26.02 -22.91
N ARG A 754 -7.76 27.15 -22.86
CA ARG A 754 -7.43 28.30 -23.71
C ARG A 754 -6.32 29.10 -23.02
N VAL A 755 -5.10 28.95 -23.53
CA VAL A 755 -3.89 29.60 -22.99
C VAL A 755 -3.54 30.80 -23.86
N ASP A 756 -3.72 32.01 -23.31
CA ASP A 756 -3.41 33.28 -23.94
C ASP A 756 -1.98 33.76 -23.60
#